data_9c6336a3ff1639da55b2f6945190d88b
#
_entry.id   9c6336a3ff1639da55b2f6945190d88b
#
_cell.length_a   1.000
_cell.length_b   1.000
_cell.length_c   1.000
_cell.angle_alpha   90.00
_cell.angle_beta   90.00
_cell.angle_gamma   90.00
#
_symmetry.space_group_name_H-M   'P 1'
#
loop_
_entity.id
_entity.type
_entity.pdbx_description
1 polymer ?
#
loop_
_entity_poly.entity_id
_entity_poly.type
_entity_poly.pdbx_seq_one_letter_code
_entity_poly.pdbx_strand_id
1 'polypeptide(L)'
;MIKRFQALLQWVFLRVEGLFNAAFGDRINPFYHLGAITFFLFWVVGASGLYLYIFFETGLSVAYSSVVALTENQWFAGGIMRSVHRYASDAMVLTMVLHMLRYFAFNLYHGFRWFSWITGVMLIWMVYATGINGYMLPWDQLAQFVTVTSFEWLDWLPSFGGTLMRNFIYSSAVGDRFFTLLSFMHLGLPLVVLMVMWIHVQRVPKARTTPPRPIVIGLLLTMLVLSLVLPVHSQGGISNLAQAVTSVELDWFYLAIFPLLTEWPLGRVWALVVGGSLVLALLPWWPPRFRRGAHTSHQVVVRGVDGASAEFSVREDETILDAGLREGLALPYECRNGGCGLCLCSVEHGNIEHRPYQRSALPDAQKAQGKALMCCAVPRGDVVIDVEGFTGAAAQAAEVHTATVAQLERLADDVMRVLLQLPEGKTLDFAAGQYIDILLDDGQRRAFSFANRPHASSQIELHIRLVPGGRFTTHVFEAMRVGDVLRFEGPRGSFTLRESTHPILFVAGATGFAPIKSIVEDAFERGVQRPMRLYWGVRQRKDLYLLALCEQWARDHANFTVVPVVSEHAEGDGWTGRTGLVHEAMLADFPDLSGNEVYLCGSVKMVETAVPAFIAQGLGEDACFSDAFLMAAPAQTQQ
;
A
#
# COMPACT_ATOMS: atom_id res chain seq x y z
N MET A 1 -14.55 -25.73 16.39
CA MET A 1 -15.03 -25.83 15.00
C MET A 1 -14.33 -24.82 14.09
N ILE A 2 -14.32 -23.53 14.38
CA ILE A 2 -13.67 -22.48 13.55
C ILE A 2 -12.20 -22.78 13.27
N LYS A 3 -11.37 -23.10 14.27
CA LYS A 3 -9.94 -23.41 14.08
C LYS A 3 -9.70 -24.61 13.13
N ARG A 4 -10.54 -25.65 13.19
CA ARG A 4 -10.43 -26.80 12.28
C ARG A 4 -10.79 -26.40 10.84
N PHE A 5 -11.81 -25.56 10.67
CA PHE A 5 -12.22 -25.05 9.36
C PHE A 5 -11.14 -24.12 8.78
N GLN A 6 -10.57 -23.23 9.59
CA GLN A 6 -9.43 -22.39 9.16
C GLN A 6 -8.23 -23.24 8.74
N ALA A 7 -7.86 -24.28 9.51
CA ALA A 7 -6.76 -25.15 9.17
C ALA A 7 -6.99 -25.91 7.84
N LEU A 8 -8.23 -26.34 7.59
CA LEU A 8 -8.61 -26.96 6.31
C LEU A 8 -8.46 -25.97 5.15
N LEU A 9 -9.03 -24.77 5.28
CA LEU A 9 -8.91 -23.73 4.26
C LEU A 9 -7.45 -23.32 4.03
N GLN A 10 -6.67 -23.18 5.08
CA GLN A 10 -5.24 -22.87 5.00
C GLN A 10 -4.49 -23.96 4.23
N TRP A 11 -4.77 -25.23 4.51
CA TRP A 11 -4.19 -26.36 3.78
C TRP A 11 -4.55 -26.30 2.29
N VAL A 12 -5.82 -26.01 1.96
CA VAL A 12 -6.27 -25.87 0.55
C VAL A 12 -5.52 -24.73 -0.13
N PHE A 13 -5.47 -23.53 0.48
CA PHE A 13 -4.75 -22.39 -0.10
C PHE A 13 -3.27 -22.69 -0.31
N LEU A 14 -2.58 -23.26 0.67
CA LEU A 14 -1.16 -23.61 0.54
C LEU A 14 -0.90 -24.62 -0.59
N ARG A 15 -1.80 -25.58 -0.81
CA ARG A 15 -1.69 -26.54 -1.92
C ARG A 15 -1.89 -25.85 -3.27
N VAL A 16 -2.93 -25.04 -3.40
CA VAL A 16 -3.22 -24.31 -4.65
C VAL A 16 -2.12 -23.29 -4.93
N GLU A 17 -1.71 -22.49 -3.94
CA GLU A 17 -0.59 -21.55 -4.06
C GLU A 17 0.71 -22.27 -4.48
N GLY A 18 0.97 -23.45 -3.92
CA GLY A 18 2.13 -24.26 -4.30
C GLY A 18 2.11 -24.70 -5.77
N LEU A 19 0.94 -25.10 -6.30
CA LEU A 19 0.80 -25.42 -7.73
C LEU A 19 1.05 -24.20 -8.62
N PHE A 20 0.52 -23.04 -8.24
CA PHE A 20 0.72 -21.80 -8.99
C PHE A 20 2.16 -21.29 -8.89
N ASN A 21 2.84 -21.49 -7.74
CA ASN A 21 4.26 -21.19 -7.60
C ASN A 21 5.13 -22.07 -8.52
N ALA A 22 4.80 -23.35 -8.63
CA ALA A 22 5.50 -24.26 -9.53
C ALA A 22 5.31 -23.88 -11.02
N ALA A 23 4.12 -23.39 -11.38
CA ALA A 23 3.80 -23.03 -12.76
C ALA A 23 4.30 -21.63 -13.16
N PHE A 24 4.19 -20.63 -12.28
CA PHE A 24 4.40 -19.21 -12.60
C PHE A 24 5.49 -18.54 -11.73
N GLY A 25 5.97 -19.20 -10.70
CA GLY A 25 6.84 -18.61 -9.68
C GLY A 25 6.08 -17.73 -8.68
N ASP A 26 6.71 -17.45 -7.54
CA ASP A 26 6.11 -16.72 -6.42
C ASP A 26 5.71 -15.29 -6.80
N ARG A 27 6.49 -14.63 -7.66
CA ARG A 27 6.32 -13.22 -8.02
C ARG A 27 5.02 -12.92 -8.79
N ILE A 28 4.54 -13.87 -9.60
CA ILE A 28 3.34 -13.71 -10.42
C ILE A 28 2.23 -14.69 -10.06
N ASN A 29 2.27 -15.26 -8.86
CA ASN A 29 1.19 -16.08 -8.35
C ASN A 29 -0.05 -15.22 -8.06
N PRO A 30 -1.20 -15.43 -8.75
CA PRO A 30 -2.38 -14.58 -8.60
C PRO A 30 -2.96 -14.59 -7.17
N PHE A 31 -2.79 -15.68 -6.40
CA PHE A 31 -3.27 -15.75 -5.01
C PHE A 31 -2.58 -14.76 -4.08
N TYR A 32 -1.37 -14.30 -4.40
CA TYR A 32 -0.69 -13.27 -3.63
C TYR A 32 -1.14 -11.85 -3.99
N HIS A 33 -1.89 -11.70 -5.09
CA HIS A 33 -2.35 -10.43 -5.64
C HIS A 33 -3.86 -10.26 -5.67
N LEU A 34 -4.65 -11.13 -4.99
CA LEU A 34 -6.12 -11.13 -5.08
C LEU A 34 -6.75 -9.75 -4.87
N GLY A 35 -6.34 -9.00 -3.85
CA GLY A 35 -6.84 -7.64 -3.61
C GLY A 35 -6.51 -6.66 -4.75
N ALA A 36 -5.30 -6.73 -5.29
CA ALA A 36 -4.88 -5.90 -6.43
C ALA A 36 -5.64 -6.29 -7.71
N ILE A 37 -5.89 -7.59 -7.93
CA ILE A 37 -6.69 -8.10 -9.05
C ILE A 37 -8.14 -7.60 -8.94
N THR A 38 -8.76 -7.70 -7.77
CA THR A 38 -10.12 -7.19 -7.52
C THR A 38 -10.21 -5.69 -7.82
N PHE A 39 -9.23 -4.91 -7.35
CA PHE A 39 -9.17 -3.47 -7.62
C PHE A 39 -8.97 -3.16 -9.10
N PHE A 40 -8.12 -3.91 -9.79
CA PHE A 40 -7.92 -3.77 -11.23
C PHE A 40 -9.20 -4.10 -12.02
N LEU A 41 -9.89 -5.18 -11.67
CA LEU A 41 -11.15 -5.57 -12.29
C LEU A 41 -12.25 -4.52 -12.08
N PHE A 42 -12.29 -3.85 -10.93
CA PHE A 42 -13.18 -2.71 -10.71
C PHE A 42 -12.96 -1.61 -11.75
N TRP A 43 -11.72 -1.30 -12.11
CA TRP A 43 -11.43 -0.32 -13.18
C TRP A 43 -11.82 -0.82 -14.57
N VAL A 44 -11.67 -2.11 -14.85
CA VAL A 44 -12.14 -2.72 -16.11
C VAL A 44 -13.66 -2.62 -16.22
N VAL A 45 -14.38 -2.94 -15.12
CA VAL A 45 -15.84 -2.80 -15.03
C VAL A 45 -16.25 -1.33 -15.22
N GLY A 46 -15.57 -0.38 -14.55
CA GLY A 46 -15.84 1.04 -14.71
C GLY A 46 -15.64 1.55 -16.14
N ALA A 47 -14.52 1.20 -16.76
CA ALA A 47 -14.23 1.62 -18.14
C ALA A 47 -15.20 1.02 -19.17
N SER A 48 -15.48 -0.27 -19.08
CA SER A 48 -16.45 -0.94 -19.95
C SER A 48 -17.88 -0.43 -19.69
N GLY A 49 -18.25 -0.19 -18.43
CA GLY A 49 -19.55 0.37 -18.05
C GLY A 49 -19.76 1.79 -18.58
N LEU A 50 -18.72 2.63 -18.56
CA LEU A 50 -18.78 3.97 -19.15
C LEU A 50 -19.04 3.91 -20.67
N TYR A 51 -18.34 2.98 -21.36
CA TYR A 51 -18.61 2.75 -22.79
C TYR A 51 -20.07 2.33 -23.02
N LEU A 52 -20.58 1.37 -22.25
CA LEU A 52 -21.97 0.90 -22.39
C LEU A 52 -22.96 2.04 -22.14
N TYR A 53 -22.72 2.90 -21.16
CA TYR A 53 -23.61 4.00 -20.81
C TYR A 53 -23.73 5.06 -21.91
N ILE A 54 -22.72 5.26 -22.74
CA ILE A 54 -22.78 6.18 -23.89
C ILE A 54 -23.88 5.79 -24.88
N PHE A 55 -24.14 4.47 -25.02
CA PHE A 55 -25.08 3.95 -26.01
C PHE A 55 -26.39 3.43 -25.39
N PHE A 56 -26.45 3.36 -24.05
CA PHE A 56 -27.64 2.91 -23.34
C PHE A 56 -28.66 4.03 -23.22
N GLU A 57 -29.89 3.77 -23.68
CA GLU A 57 -30.99 4.71 -23.54
C GLU A 57 -31.87 4.34 -22.34
N THR A 58 -32.03 5.30 -21.42
CA THR A 58 -32.84 5.13 -20.21
C THR A 58 -34.33 5.32 -20.51
N GLY A 59 -35.11 4.27 -20.39
CA GLY A 59 -36.56 4.34 -20.59
C GLY A 59 -37.20 2.97 -20.77
N LEU A 60 -38.48 2.88 -20.41
CA LEU A 60 -39.22 1.61 -20.44
C LEU A 60 -39.28 1.00 -21.84
N SER A 61 -39.47 1.81 -22.87
CA SER A 61 -39.63 1.38 -24.26
C SER A 61 -38.32 1.20 -25.02
N VAL A 62 -37.22 1.83 -24.56
CA VAL A 62 -35.95 1.94 -25.30
C VAL A 62 -34.79 1.18 -24.66
N ALA A 63 -34.84 0.89 -23.35
CA ALA A 63 -33.75 0.22 -22.65
C ALA A 63 -33.37 -1.11 -23.28
N TYR A 64 -34.35 -2.00 -23.51
CA TYR A 64 -34.11 -3.29 -24.12
C TYR A 64 -33.54 -3.16 -25.54
N SER A 65 -34.17 -2.33 -26.40
CA SER A 65 -33.75 -2.17 -27.79
C SER A 65 -32.37 -1.54 -27.91
N SER A 66 -32.00 -0.59 -27.03
CA SER A 66 -30.66 0.01 -27.01
C SER A 66 -29.58 -1.03 -26.66
N VAL A 67 -29.85 -1.91 -25.68
CA VAL A 67 -28.94 -3.00 -25.30
C VAL A 67 -28.82 -4.06 -26.42
N VAL A 68 -29.92 -4.40 -27.10
CA VAL A 68 -29.89 -5.33 -28.25
C VAL A 68 -29.10 -4.71 -29.40
N ALA A 69 -29.36 -3.44 -29.75
CA ALA A 69 -28.64 -2.74 -30.80
C ALA A 69 -27.12 -2.69 -30.51
N LEU A 70 -26.74 -2.40 -29.28
CA LEU A 70 -25.37 -2.39 -28.84
C LEU A 70 -24.72 -3.79 -28.92
N THR A 71 -25.46 -4.83 -28.62
CA THR A 71 -24.95 -6.22 -28.61
C THR A 71 -24.85 -6.80 -30.03
N GLU A 72 -25.86 -6.57 -30.87
CA GLU A 72 -26.00 -7.21 -32.20
C GLU A 72 -25.42 -6.32 -33.30
N ASN A 73 -25.80 -5.05 -33.37
CA ASN A 73 -25.34 -4.14 -34.44
C ASN A 73 -23.90 -3.68 -34.24
N GLN A 74 -23.43 -3.59 -32.98
CA GLN A 74 -22.06 -3.21 -32.63
C GLN A 74 -21.31 -4.38 -31.98
N TRP A 75 -21.52 -5.61 -32.43
CA TRP A 75 -20.96 -6.82 -31.81
C TRP A 75 -19.45 -6.76 -31.57
N PHE A 76 -18.70 -6.16 -32.50
CA PHE A 76 -17.23 -6.02 -32.46
C PHE A 76 -16.72 -5.04 -31.40
N ALA A 77 -17.54 -4.13 -30.90
CA ALA A 77 -17.21 -3.18 -29.85
C ALA A 77 -18.22 -3.27 -28.69
N GLY A 78 -19.49 -2.97 -28.93
CA GLY A 78 -20.54 -2.97 -27.92
C GLY A 78 -20.80 -4.34 -27.31
N GLY A 79 -20.90 -5.40 -28.13
CA GLY A 79 -21.08 -6.78 -27.67
C GLY A 79 -19.88 -7.27 -26.87
N ILE A 80 -18.64 -6.96 -27.31
CA ILE A 80 -17.43 -7.26 -26.55
C ILE A 80 -17.40 -6.49 -25.23
N MET A 81 -17.68 -5.18 -25.22
CA MET A 81 -17.68 -4.37 -24.00
C MET A 81 -18.75 -4.82 -23.00
N ARG A 82 -19.93 -5.21 -23.48
CA ARG A 82 -20.97 -5.81 -22.63
C ARG A 82 -20.50 -7.10 -21.97
N SER A 83 -19.87 -7.98 -22.73
CA SER A 83 -19.34 -9.25 -22.23
C SER A 83 -18.15 -9.03 -21.28
N VAL A 84 -17.22 -8.12 -21.60
CA VAL A 84 -16.12 -7.72 -20.71
C VAL A 84 -16.66 -7.16 -19.39
N HIS A 85 -17.67 -6.27 -19.44
CA HIS A 85 -18.29 -5.68 -18.25
C HIS A 85 -18.85 -6.78 -17.34
N ARG A 86 -19.55 -7.75 -17.91
CA ARG A 86 -20.11 -8.88 -17.18
C ARG A 86 -19.02 -9.78 -16.61
N TYR A 87 -18.09 -10.29 -17.43
CA TYR A 87 -17.06 -11.22 -16.97
C TYR A 87 -16.07 -10.60 -15.99
N ALA A 88 -15.72 -9.33 -16.18
CA ALA A 88 -14.89 -8.61 -15.22
C ALA A 88 -15.60 -8.43 -13.87
N SER A 89 -16.92 -8.19 -13.90
CA SER A 89 -17.75 -8.09 -12.70
C SER A 89 -17.82 -9.43 -11.96
N ASP A 90 -18.06 -10.54 -12.65
CA ASP A 90 -18.09 -11.89 -12.08
C ASP A 90 -16.71 -12.28 -11.48
N ALA A 91 -15.64 -12.03 -12.22
CA ALA A 91 -14.27 -12.26 -11.75
C ALA A 91 -13.91 -11.38 -10.54
N MET A 92 -14.42 -10.14 -10.48
CA MET A 92 -14.24 -9.25 -9.33
C MET A 92 -14.90 -9.83 -8.08
N VAL A 93 -16.12 -10.35 -8.15
CA VAL A 93 -16.79 -11.02 -7.03
C VAL A 93 -16.00 -12.25 -6.60
N LEU A 94 -15.60 -13.10 -7.56
CA LEU A 94 -14.81 -14.30 -7.27
C LEU A 94 -13.51 -13.97 -6.52
N THR A 95 -12.74 -13.03 -7.06
CA THR A 95 -11.46 -12.65 -6.44
C THR A 95 -11.64 -11.94 -5.09
N MET A 96 -12.71 -11.17 -4.91
CA MET A 96 -13.08 -10.54 -3.64
C MET A 96 -13.42 -11.60 -2.57
N VAL A 97 -14.21 -12.61 -2.91
CA VAL A 97 -14.56 -13.70 -2.00
C VAL A 97 -13.31 -14.53 -1.66
N LEU A 98 -12.49 -14.88 -2.64
CA LEU A 98 -11.22 -15.60 -2.42
C LEU A 98 -10.26 -14.79 -1.56
N HIS A 99 -10.19 -13.47 -1.76
CA HIS A 99 -9.40 -12.56 -0.93
C HIS A 99 -9.85 -12.62 0.54
N MET A 100 -11.13 -12.50 0.79
CA MET A 100 -11.68 -12.58 2.15
C MET A 100 -11.46 -13.95 2.78
N LEU A 101 -11.72 -15.05 2.05
CA LEU A 101 -11.50 -16.42 2.54
C LEU A 101 -10.03 -16.68 2.86
N ARG A 102 -9.11 -16.18 2.03
CA ARG A 102 -7.68 -16.28 2.29
C ARG A 102 -7.29 -15.55 3.58
N TYR A 103 -7.77 -14.32 3.78
CA TYR A 103 -7.52 -13.58 5.01
C TYR A 103 -8.08 -14.28 6.24
N PHE A 104 -9.26 -14.88 6.11
CA PHE A 104 -9.84 -15.71 7.16
C PHE A 104 -9.00 -16.96 7.44
N ALA A 105 -8.60 -17.72 6.39
CA ALA A 105 -7.81 -18.94 6.52
C ALA A 105 -6.47 -18.69 7.24
N PHE A 106 -5.78 -17.61 6.91
CA PHE A 106 -4.49 -17.25 7.49
C PHE A 106 -4.61 -16.38 8.76
N ASN A 107 -5.81 -16.27 9.33
CA ASN A 107 -6.08 -15.52 10.57
C ASN A 107 -5.65 -14.04 10.51
N LEU A 108 -5.74 -13.41 9.34
CA LEU A 108 -5.26 -12.05 9.06
C LEU A 108 -6.34 -10.97 9.26
N TYR A 109 -7.36 -11.20 10.10
CA TYR A 109 -8.47 -10.29 10.35
C TYR A 109 -8.51 -9.76 11.80
N HIS A 110 -7.58 -10.16 12.65
CA HIS A 110 -7.45 -9.71 14.02
C HIS A 110 -6.51 -8.50 14.18
N GLY A 111 -6.50 -7.92 15.38
CA GLY A 111 -5.64 -6.80 15.74
C GLY A 111 -6.04 -5.54 14.97
N PHE A 112 -5.08 -4.77 14.47
CA PHE A 112 -5.34 -3.52 13.74
C PHE A 112 -6.05 -3.74 12.37
N ARG A 113 -6.12 -4.99 11.87
CA ARG A 113 -6.83 -5.35 10.61
C ARG A 113 -8.35 -5.45 10.75
N TRP A 114 -8.90 -5.38 11.96
CA TRP A 114 -10.35 -5.42 12.17
C TRP A 114 -11.09 -4.39 11.31
N PHE A 115 -10.52 -3.19 11.18
CA PHE A 115 -11.12 -2.12 10.39
C PHE A 115 -11.18 -2.47 8.89
N SER A 116 -10.06 -2.96 8.33
CA SER A 116 -10.02 -3.41 6.92
C SER A 116 -10.96 -4.60 6.69
N TRP A 117 -11.11 -5.50 7.67
CA TRP A 117 -12.08 -6.58 7.59
C TRP A 117 -13.52 -6.07 7.52
N ILE A 118 -13.92 -5.15 8.40
CA ILE A 118 -15.28 -4.56 8.41
C ILE A 118 -15.57 -3.81 7.11
N THR A 119 -14.65 -2.97 6.67
CA THR A 119 -14.81 -2.26 5.38
C THR A 119 -14.86 -3.22 4.20
N GLY A 120 -14.16 -4.37 4.26
CA GLY A 120 -14.27 -5.45 3.29
C GLY A 120 -15.67 -6.08 3.25
N VAL A 121 -16.28 -6.34 4.42
CA VAL A 121 -17.68 -6.84 4.51
C VAL A 121 -18.67 -5.82 3.93
N MET A 122 -18.46 -4.52 4.19
CA MET A 122 -19.29 -3.46 3.58
C MET A 122 -19.14 -3.43 2.06
N LEU A 123 -17.92 -3.53 1.53
CA LEU A 123 -17.66 -3.56 0.10
C LEU A 123 -18.35 -4.72 -0.61
N ILE A 124 -18.41 -5.91 0.01
CA ILE A 124 -19.16 -7.05 -0.54
C ILE A 124 -20.61 -6.65 -0.81
N TRP A 125 -21.30 -6.11 0.18
CA TRP A 125 -22.71 -5.73 0.04
C TRP A 125 -22.92 -4.64 -1.01
N MET A 126 -22.03 -3.66 -1.05
CA MET A 126 -22.13 -2.57 -2.03
C MET A 126 -21.90 -3.07 -3.46
N VAL A 127 -20.94 -3.99 -3.65
CA VAL A 127 -20.69 -4.64 -4.96
C VAL A 127 -21.89 -5.48 -5.38
N TYR A 128 -22.45 -6.28 -4.46
CA TYR A 128 -23.67 -7.06 -4.75
C TYR A 128 -24.86 -6.17 -5.11
N ALA A 129 -25.11 -5.10 -4.34
CA ALA A 129 -26.20 -4.17 -4.64
C ALA A 129 -26.02 -3.50 -6.00
N THR A 130 -24.79 -3.11 -6.36
CA THR A 130 -24.48 -2.53 -7.67
C THR A 130 -24.69 -3.54 -8.79
N GLY A 131 -24.21 -4.78 -8.64
CA GLY A 131 -24.34 -5.82 -9.65
C GLY A 131 -25.80 -6.25 -9.87
N ILE A 132 -26.55 -6.51 -8.81
CA ILE A 132 -27.98 -6.85 -8.90
C ILE A 132 -28.75 -5.72 -9.61
N ASN A 133 -28.47 -4.46 -9.28
CA ASN A 133 -29.05 -3.32 -9.99
C ASN A 133 -28.68 -3.30 -11.48
N GLY A 134 -27.44 -3.69 -11.84
CA GLY A 134 -26.99 -3.80 -13.21
C GLY A 134 -27.77 -4.84 -14.04
N TYR A 135 -28.24 -5.92 -13.40
CA TYR A 135 -29.11 -6.92 -14.07
C TYR A 135 -30.50 -6.39 -14.43
N MET A 136 -30.96 -5.34 -13.77
CA MET A 136 -32.27 -4.75 -14.01
C MET A 136 -32.30 -3.84 -15.24
N LEU A 137 -31.13 -3.31 -15.66
CA LEU A 137 -31.02 -2.30 -16.71
C LEU A 137 -31.38 -2.80 -18.13
N PRO A 138 -31.00 -4.03 -18.56
CA PRO A 138 -31.30 -4.51 -19.90
C PRO A 138 -32.78 -4.67 -20.19
N TRP A 139 -33.63 -4.74 -19.19
CA TRP A 139 -35.09 -4.87 -19.24
C TRP A 139 -35.57 -6.04 -20.09
N ASP A 140 -34.86 -7.16 -20.05
CA ASP A 140 -35.25 -8.47 -20.58
C ASP A 140 -36.01 -9.29 -19.53
N GLN A 141 -36.34 -10.56 -19.81
CA GLN A 141 -37.06 -11.38 -18.83
C GLN A 141 -36.24 -11.70 -17.58
N LEU A 142 -34.91 -11.83 -17.70
CA LEU A 142 -34.05 -11.95 -16.52
C LEU A 142 -34.10 -10.68 -15.66
N ALA A 143 -34.04 -9.51 -16.28
CA ALA A 143 -34.16 -8.22 -15.58
C ALA A 143 -35.53 -8.11 -14.87
N GLN A 144 -36.61 -8.53 -15.51
CA GLN A 144 -37.95 -8.59 -14.91
C GLN A 144 -37.93 -9.46 -13.64
N PHE A 145 -37.42 -10.68 -13.75
CA PHE A 145 -37.35 -11.62 -12.62
C PHE A 145 -36.54 -11.05 -11.47
N VAL A 146 -35.34 -10.54 -11.77
CA VAL A 146 -34.44 -9.96 -10.77
C VAL A 146 -35.09 -8.73 -10.08
N THR A 147 -35.75 -7.88 -10.86
CA THR A 147 -36.41 -6.68 -10.33
C THR A 147 -37.58 -7.05 -9.42
N VAL A 148 -38.50 -7.86 -9.86
CA VAL A 148 -39.68 -8.24 -9.07
C VAL A 148 -39.26 -8.92 -7.77
N THR A 149 -38.41 -9.94 -7.86
CA THR A 149 -37.94 -10.68 -6.68
C THR A 149 -37.15 -9.81 -5.70
N SER A 150 -36.31 -8.90 -6.19
CA SER A 150 -35.55 -7.99 -5.32
C SER A 150 -36.45 -7.00 -4.59
N PHE A 151 -37.43 -6.44 -5.28
CA PHE A 151 -38.35 -5.48 -4.68
C PHE A 151 -39.31 -6.15 -3.69
N GLU A 152 -39.81 -7.37 -3.97
CA GLU A 152 -40.56 -8.16 -3.00
C GLU A 152 -39.75 -8.47 -1.74
N TRP A 153 -38.47 -8.84 -1.90
CA TRP A 153 -37.56 -9.10 -0.80
C TRP A 153 -37.33 -7.87 0.07
N LEU A 154 -37.10 -6.69 -0.54
CA LEU A 154 -36.93 -5.42 0.18
C LEU A 154 -38.24 -4.97 0.85
N ASP A 155 -39.38 -5.13 0.19
CA ASP A 155 -40.71 -4.75 0.71
C ASP A 155 -41.16 -5.59 1.93
N TRP A 156 -40.52 -6.73 2.16
CA TRP A 156 -40.73 -7.51 3.39
C TRP A 156 -40.25 -6.75 4.64
N LEU A 157 -39.30 -5.82 4.49
CA LEU A 157 -38.85 -4.99 5.61
C LEU A 157 -39.94 -4.02 6.04
N PRO A 158 -40.21 -3.87 7.37
CA PRO A 158 -41.25 -2.99 7.87
C PRO A 158 -41.16 -1.54 7.41
N SER A 159 -39.94 -1.07 7.11
CA SER A 159 -39.67 0.30 6.63
C SER A 159 -40.25 0.57 5.23
N PHE A 160 -40.43 -0.46 4.40
CA PHE A 160 -40.97 -0.30 3.05
C PHE A 160 -42.45 -0.74 2.95
N GLY A 161 -42.87 -1.84 3.58
CA GLY A 161 -44.24 -2.27 3.74
C GLY A 161 -45.06 -2.34 2.44
N GLY A 162 -44.50 -2.91 1.35
CA GLY A 162 -45.14 -3.02 0.05
C GLY A 162 -45.08 -1.72 -0.79
N THR A 163 -44.35 -0.71 -0.33
CA THR A 163 -44.29 0.60 -1.01
C THR A 163 -43.46 0.53 -2.30
N LEU A 164 -42.42 -0.29 -2.33
CA LEU A 164 -41.54 -0.39 -3.50
C LEU A 164 -42.26 -1.08 -4.67
N MET A 165 -42.91 -2.20 -4.44
CA MET A 165 -43.68 -2.90 -5.46
C MET A 165 -44.81 -2.02 -6.01
N ARG A 166 -45.58 -1.36 -5.13
CA ARG A 166 -46.70 -0.49 -5.50
C ARG A 166 -46.27 0.73 -6.30
N ASN A 167 -45.15 1.37 -5.96
CA ASN A 167 -44.76 2.64 -6.57
C ASN A 167 -43.84 2.46 -7.80
N PHE A 168 -43.20 1.30 -7.96
CA PHE A 168 -42.19 1.12 -9.00
C PHE A 168 -42.44 -0.08 -9.92
N ILE A 169 -43.19 -1.13 -9.49
CA ILE A 169 -43.27 -2.40 -10.23
C ILE A 169 -44.67 -2.67 -10.78
N TYR A 170 -45.74 -2.34 -10.08
CA TYR A 170 -47.06 -2.53 -10.62
C TYR A 170 -47.24 -1.79 -11.95
N SER A 171 -47.90 -2.45 -12.91
CA SER A 171 -47.97 -2.07 -14.34
C SER A 171 -48.36 -0.59 -14.60
N SER A 172 -49.05 0.05 -13.69
CA SER A 172 -49.40 1.47 -13.75
C SER A 172 -48.34 2.41 -13.21
N ALA A 173 -47.30 1.89 -12.53
CA ALA A 173 -46.27 2.68 -11.85
C ALA A 173 -44.91 2.63 -12.55
N VAL A 174 -44.65 1.57 -13.35
CA VAL A 174 -43.39 1.45 -14.09
C VAL A 174 -43.35 2.47 -15.21
N GLY A 175 -42.29 3.26 -15.26
CA GLY A 175 -42.07 4.31 -16.27
C GLY A 175 -40.62 4.74 -16.35
N ASP A 176 -40.34 5.72 -17.18
CA ASP A 176 -38.96 6.23 -17.41
C ASP A 176 -38.28 6.72 -16.13
N ARG A 177 -39.06 7.22 -15.16
CA ARG A 177 -38.55 7.61 -13.85
C ARG A 177 -37.89 6.43 -13.11
N PHE A 178 -38.45 5.22 -13.23
CA PHE A 178 -37.87 4.02 -12.65
C PHE A 178 -36.49 3.72 -13.26
N PHE A 179 -36.37 3.78 -14.59
CA PHE A 179 -35.11 3.58 -15.29
C PHE A 179 -34.07 4.65 -14.95
N THR A 180 -34.50 5.90 -14.83
CA THR A 180 -33.60 6.99 -14.39
C THR A 180 -33.06 6.70 -12.99
N LEU A 181 -33.90 6.24 -12.07
CA LEU A 181 -33.48 5.86 -10.72
C LEU A 181 -32.50 4.66 -10.75
N LEU A 182 -32.81 3.60 -11.50
CA LEU A 182 -31.92 2.43 -11.64
C LEU A 182 -30.55 2.83 -12.20
N SER A 183 -30.52 3.64 -13.26
CA SER A 183 -29.28 4.13 -13.86
C SER A 183 -28.48 5.01 -12.88
N PHE A 184 -29.16 5.91 -12.17
CA PHE A 184 -28.54 6.73 -11.15
C PHE A 184 -27.91 5.88 -10.02
N MET A 185 -28.64 4.86 -9.55
CA MET A 185 -28.14 3.93 -8.54
C MET A 185 -26.94 3.14 -9.05
N HIS A 186 -27.01 2.61 -10.29
CA HIS A 186 -25.94 1.82 -10.89
C HIS A 186 -24.66 2.61 -11.13
N LEU A 187 -24.75 3.91 -11.43
CA LEU A 187 -23.60 4.78 -11.60
C LEU A 187 -23.11 5.37 -10.27
N GLY A 188 -24.04 5.71 -9.37
CA GLY A 188 -23.73 6.35 -8.10
C GLY A 188 -23.09 5.40 -7.08
N LEU A 189 -23.60 4.17 -6.96
CA LEU A 189 -23.05 3.18 -6.03
C LEU A 189 -21.56 2.87 -6.27
N PRO A 190 -21.06 2.66 -7.50
CA PRO A 190 -19.63 2.46 -7.75
C PRO A 190 -18.75 3.62 -7.28
N LEU A 191 -19.23 4.86 -7.30
CA LEU A 191 -18.48 6.00 -6.76
C LEU A 191 -18.35 5.89 -5.23
N VAL A 192 -19.40 5.46 -4.55
CA VAL A 192 -19.34 5.18 -3.10
C VAL A 192 -18.46 3.97 -2.82
N VAL A 193 -18.54 2.90 -3.65
CA VAL A 193 -17.63 1.74 -3.59
C VAL A 193 -16.18 2.20 -3.71
N LEU A 194 -15.86 3.08 -4.66
CA LEU A 194 -14.51 3.62 -4.85
C LEU A 194 -14.02 4.37 -3.59
N MET A 195 -14.89 5.19 -2.97
CA MET A 195 -14.57 5.89 -1.73
C MET A 195 -14.29 4.92 -0.57
N VAL A 196 -15.16 3.93 -0.37
CA VAL A 196 -14.98 2.93 0.69
C VAL A 196 -13.75 2.06 0.42
N MET A 197 -13.48 1.72 -0.82
CA MET A 197 -12.31 0.96 -1.25
C MET A 197 -11.02 1.78 -1.01
N TRP A 198 -11.03 3.08 -1.28
CA TRP A 198 -9.93 3.97 -0.92
C TRP A 198 -9.66 3.95 0.60
N ILE A 199 -10.70 4.07 1.43
CA ILE A 199 -10.59 3.96 2.89
C ILE A 199 -10.04 2.59 3.31
N HIS A 200 -10.52 1.51 2.68
CA HIS A 200 -10.08 0.13 2.94
C HIS A 200 -8.58 -0.03 2.68
N VAL A 201 -8.09 0.45 1.54
CA VAL A 201 -6.69 0.35 1.11
C VAL A 201 -5.75 1.19 2.00
N GLN A 202 -6.16 2.41 2.42
CA GLN A 202 -5.34 3.31 3.26
C GLN A 202 -4.95 2.70 4.61
N ARG A 203 -5.71 1.74 5.10
CA ARG A 203 -5.43 1.06 6.38
C ARG A 203 -4.55 -0.18 6.23
N VAL A 204 -4.16 -0.54 5.02
CA VAL A 204 -3.26 -1.66 4.73
C VAL A 204 -1.87 -1.10 4.39
N PRO A 205 -0.87 -1.27 5.26
CA PRO A 205 0.48 -0.79 4.99
C PRO A 205 1.03 -1.36 3.68
N LYS A 206 1.59 -0.50 2.84
CA LYS A 206 2.17 -0.87 1.53
C LYS A 206 1.22 -1.70 0.64
N ALA A 207 -0.08 -1.39 0.67
CA ALA A 207 -1.06 -2.06 -0.18
C ALA A 207 -0.70 -1.90 -1.65
N ARG A 208 -0.54 -3.04 -2.34
CA ARG A 208 -0.39 -3.05 -3.80
C ARG A 208 -1.77 -3.00 -4.43
N THR A 209 -2.04 -1.95 -5.19
CA THR A 209 -3.31 -1.75 -5.90
C THR A 209 -3.25 -2.17 -7.37
N THR A 210 -2.05 -2.39 -7.90
CA THR A 210 -1.83 -2.81 -9.29
C THR A 210 -1.20 -4.20 -9.29
N PRO A 211 -1.80 -5.20 -9.97
CA PRO A 211 -1.19 -6.51 -10.12
C PRO A 211 0.00 -6.45 -11.08
N PRO A 212 0.92 -7.45 -11.04
CA PRO A 212 2.01 -7.58 -11.99
C PRO A 212 1.53 -7.58 -13.44
N ARG A 213 2.29 -6.97 -14.35
CA ARG A 213 1.94 -6.86 -15.78
C ARG A 213 1.52 -8.18 -16.44
N PRO A 214 2.19 -9.34 -16.21
CA PRO A 214 1.75 -10.60 -16.79
C PRO A 214 0.33 -11.01 -16.35
N ILE A 215 -0.05 -10.76 -15.10
CA ILE A 215 -1.40 -11.03 -14.59
C ILE A 215 -2.41 -10.11 -15.27
N VAL A 216 -2.10 -8.81 -15.40
CA VAL A 216 -2.97 -7.84 -16.12
C VAL A 216 -3.23 -8.30 -17.54
N ILE A 217 -2.18 -8.64 -18.29
CA ILE A 217 -2.29 -9.10 -19.67
C ILE A 217 -3.10 -10.41 -19.74
N GLY A 218 -2.81 -11.37 -18.88
CA GLY A 218 -3.56 -12.63 -18.79
C GLY A 218 -5.05 -12.41 -18.54
N LEU A 219 -5.41 -11.53 -17.60
CA LEU A 219 -6.80 -11.18 -17.29
C LEU A 219 -7.50 -10.54 -18.50
N LEU A 220 -6.90 -9.54 -19.13
CA LEU A 220 -7.48 -8.86 -20.28
C LEU A 220 -7.67 -9.81 -21.47
N LEU A 221 -6.68 -10.67 -21.75
CA LEU A 221 -6.77 -11.68 -22.80
C LEU A 221 -7.88 -12.70 -22.49
N THR A 222 -7.98 -13.17 -21.24
CA THR A 222 -9.05 -14.08 -20.81
C THR A 222 -10.41 -13.44 -21.00
N MET A 223 -10.61 -12.19 -20.58
CA MET A 223 -11.87 -11.46 -20.77
C MET A 223 -12.21 -11.30 -22.26
N LEU A 224 -11.23 -10.97 -23.10
CA LEU A 224 -11.42 -10.85 -24.54
C LEU A 224 -11.80 -12.20 -25.17
N VAL A 225 -11.08 -13.27 -24.85
CA VAL A 225 -11.37 -14.61 -25.38
C VAL A 225 -12.78 -15.06 -24.96
N LEU A 226 -13.14 -14.91 -23.68
CA LEU A 226 -14.48 -15.22 -23.19
C LEU A 226 -15.55 -14.40 -23.91
N SER A 227 -15.30 -13.10 -24.15
CA SER A 227 -16.23 -12.22 -24.84
C SER A 227 -16.47 -12.62 -26.31
N LEU A 228 -15.46 -13.23 -26.95
CA LEU A 228 -15.56 -13.70 -28.34
C LEU A 228 -16.19 -15.10 -28.45
N VAL A 229 -15.88 -15.99 -27.50
CA VAL A 229 -16.32 -17.39 -27.53
C VAL A 229 -17.72 -17.58 -26.91
N LEU A 230 -17.98 -16.83 -25.83
CA LEU A 230 -19.22 -16.89 -25.05
C LEU A 230 -19.81 -15.49 -24.88
N PRO A 231 -20.27 -14.83 -25.95
CA PRO A 231 -20.83 -13.48 -25.84
C PRO A 231 -22.08 -13.45 -24.95
N VAL A 232 -22.23 -12.38 -24.19
CA VAL A 232 -23.36 -12.18 -23.28
C VAL A 232 -24.56 -11.63 -24.07
N HIS A 233 -25.69 -12.35 -24.00
CA HIS A 233 -26.93 -11.96 -24.64
C HIS A 233 -28.03 -11.66 -23.61
N SER A 234 -29.09 -10.97 -24.07
CA SER A 234 -30.32 -10.79 -23.31
C SER A 234 -31.16 -12.09 -23.29
N GLN A 235 -31.87 -12.34 -22.19
CA GLN A 235 -32.61 -13.58 -21.99
C GLN A 235 -34.13 -13.38 -22.16
N GLY A 236 -34.76 -14.22 -22.97
CA GLY A 236 -36.21 -14.36 -23.08
C GLY A 236 -36.95 -13.21 -23.75
N GLY A 237 -36.25 -12.25 -24.35
CA GLY A 237 -36.85 -11.08 -24.99
C GLY A 237 -37.23 -9.96 -24.01
N ILE A 238 -37.99 -8.97 -24.50
CA ILE A 238 -38.37 -7.79 -23.71
C ILE A 238 -39.25 -8.15 -22.51
N SER A 239 -39.06 -7.49 -21.40
CA SER A 239 -39.86 -7.61 -20.18
C SER A 239 -41.34 -7.34 -20.42
N ASN A 240 -42.20 -8.14 -19.82
CA ASN A 240 -43.65 -7.97 -19.81
C ASN A 240 -44.22 -8.27 -18.41
N LEU A 241 -44.43 -7.25 -17.61
CA LEU A 241 -44.92 -7.39 -16.23
C LEU A 241 -46.35 -7.99 -16.12
N ALA A 242 -47.10 -8.11 -17.23
CA ALA A 242 -48.39 -8.78 -17.24
C ALA A 242 -48.25 -10.31 -17.34
N GLN A 243 -47.04 -10.81 -17.60
CA GLN A 243 -46.77 -12.25 -17.73
C GLN A 243 -45.69 -12.66 -16.71
N ALA A 244 -45.93 -13.81 -16.06
CA ALA A 244 -44.92 -14.38 -15.18
C ALA A 244 -43.75 -14.94 -16.01
N VAL A 245 -42.51 -14.69 -15.53
CA VAL A 245 -41.32 -15.30 -16.11
C VAL A 245 -41.28 -16.77 -15.75
N THR A 246 -41.20 -17.65 -16.76
CA THR A 246 -41.27 -19.10 -16.57
C THR A 246 -39.92 -19.79 -16.47
N SER A 247 -38.89 -19.26 -17.13
CA SER A 247 -37.54 -19.82 -17.10
C SER A 247 -36.50 -18.76 -17.39
N VAL A 248 -35.46 -18.70 -16.57
CA VAL A 248 -34.26 -17.86 -16.74
C VAL A 248 -33.03 -18.59 -16.22
N GLU A 249 -31.87 -18.31 -16.81
CA GLU A 249 -30.60 -18.82 -16.34
C GLU A 249 -30.00 -17.83 -15.32
N LEU A 250 -29.79 -18.32 -14.11
CA LEU A 250 -29.19 -17.52 -13.03
C LEU A 250 -27.70 -17.77 -12.96
N ASP A 251 -26.93 -16.70 -12.80
CA ASP A 251 -25.51 -16.84 -12.50
C ASP A 251 -25.27 -17.18 -11.02
N TRP A 252 -24.09 -17.77 -10.76
CA TRP A 252 -23.67 -18.18 -9.42
C TRP A 252 -22.95 -17.08 -8.63
N PHE A 253 -22.68 -15.92 -9.24
CA PHE A 253 -21.93 -14.84 -8.60
C PHE A 253 -22.85 -13.85 -7.90
N TYR A 254 -23.74 -13.19 -8.64
CA TYR A 254 -24.65 -12.18 -8.10
C TYR A 254 -26.04 -12.73 -7.76
N LEU A 255 -26.51 -13.71 -8.51
CA LEU A 255 -27.89 -14.22 -8.41
C LEU A 255 -28.00 -15.54 -7.62
N ALA A 256 -26.91 -16.00 -6.99
CA ALA A 256 -26.91 -17.24 -6.19
C ALA A 256 -27.94 -17.27 -5.04
N ILE A 257 -28.36 -16.11 -4.55
CA ILE A 257 -29.38 -16.01 -3.49
C ILE A 257 -30.83 -16.13 -4.02
N PHE A 258 -31.06 -15.88 -5.31
CA PHE A 258 -32.40 -15.79 -5.88
C PHE A 258 -33.22 -17.09 -5.78
N PRO A 259 -32.66 -18.29 -5.95
CA PRO A 259 -33.38 -19.52 -5.67
C PRO A 259 -33.91 -19.59 -4.22
N LEU A 260 -33.18 -19.08 -3.26
CA LEU A 260 -33.65 -19.03 -1.87
C LEU A 260 -34.79 -18.04 -1.68
N LEU A 261 -34.79 -16.92 -2.43
CA LEU A 261 -35.86 -15.92 -2.38
C LEU A 261 -37.18 -16.44 -2.94
N THR A 262 -37.13 -17.42 -3.87
CA THR A 262 -38.33 -18.04 -4.44
C THR A 262 -38.85 -19.24 -3.65
N GLU A 263 -37.98 -19.98 -2.96
CA GLU A 263 -38.33 -21.21 -2.25
C GLU A 263 -38.57 -21.02 -0.74
N TRP A 264 -37.86 -20.05 -0.12
CA TRP A 264 -37.91 -19.85 1.31
C TRP A 264 -38.75 -18.63 1.70
N PRO A 265 -39.35 -18.63 2.90
CA PRO A 265 -39.95 -17.42 3.46
C PRO A 265 -38.91 -16.30 3.53
N LEU A 266 -39.24 -15.12 3.01
CA LEU A 266 -38.32 -13.96 2.87
C LEU A 266 -37.64 -13.58 4.19
N GLY A 267 -38.35 -13.70 5.32
CA GLY A 267 -37.78 -13.47 6.65
C GLY A 267 -36.64 -14.42 7.03
N ARG A 268 -36.66 -15.69 6.54
CA ARG A 268 -35.54 -16.63 6.76
C ARG A 268 -34.32 -16.23 5.91
N VAL A 269 -34.54 -15.76 4.71
CA VAL A 269 -33.44 -15.27 3.85
C VAL A 269 -32.82 -14.02 4.46
N TRP A 270 -33.64 -13.09 4.99
CA TRP A 270 -33.13 -11.94 5.75
C TRP A 270 -32.34 -12.37 6.99
N ALA A 271 -32.83 -13.33 7.75
CA ALA A 271 -32.11 -13.85 8.92
C ALA A 271 -30.74 -14.47 8.55
N LEU A 272 -30.68 -15.21 7.42
CA LEU A 272 -29.43 -15.75 6.87
C LEU A 272 -28.46 -14.64 6.47
N VAL A 273 -28.92 -13.67 5.72
CA VAL A 273 -28.10 -12.56 5.19
C VAL A 273 -27.60 -11.66 6.33
N VAL A 274 -28.51 -11.19 7.18
CA VAL A 274 -28.14 -10.30 8.31
C VAL A 274 -27.32 -11.07 9.34
N GLY A 275 -27.75 -12.29 9.70
CA GLY A 275 -27.03 -13.13 10.65
C GLY A 275 -25.62 -13.49 10.17
N GLY A 276 -25.49 -13.90 8.92
CA GLY A 276 -24.20 -14.17 8.28
C GLY A 276 -23.29 -12.93 8.27
N SER A 277 -23.86 -11.78 7.91
CA SER A 277 -23.13 -10.50 7.90
C SER A 277 -22.65 -10.09 9.29
N LEU A 278 -23.50 -10.25 10.30
CA LEU A 278 -23.13 -9.98 11.69
C LEU A 278 -22.02 -10.92 12.17
N VAL A 279 -22.12 -12.22 11.85
CA VAL A 279 -21.06 -13.20 12.17
C VAL A 279 -19.75 -12.79 11.52
N LEU A 280 -19.77 -12.46 10.21
CA LEU A 280 -18.57 -11.99 9.51
C LEU A 280 -18.02 -10.70 10.13
N ALA A 281 -18.87 -9.74 10.44
CA ALA A 281 -18.45 -8.48 11.04
C ALA A 281 -17.85 -8.65 12.44
N LEU A 282 -18.37 -9.59 13.23
CA LEU A 282 -17.91 -9.82 14.61
C LEU A 282 -16.69 -10.75 14.72
N LEU A 283 -16.30 -11.43 13.64
CA LEU A 283 -15.16 -12.36 13.61
C LEU A 283 -13.85 -11.78 14.19
N PRO A 284 -13.47 -10.50 13.97
CA PRO A 284 -12.24 -9.95 14.53
C PRO A 284 -12.16 -10.00 16.06
N TRP A 285 -13.29 -10.05 16.73
CA TRP A 285 -13.38 -10.10 18.19
C TRP A 285 -13.78 -11.49 18.74
N TRP A 286 -14.00 -12.45 17.87
CA TRP A 286 -14.44 -13.81 18.26
C TRP A 286 -13.32 -14.85 18.12
N PRO A 287 -13.09 -15.75 19.10
CA PRO A 287 -13.70 -15.77 20.45
C PRO A 287 -13.13 -14.67 21.33
N PRO A 288 -13.91 -14.15 22.29
CA PRO A 288 -13.41 -13.17 23.23
C PRO A 288 -12.22 -13.77 23.98
N ARG A 289 -11.07 -13.08 23.96
CA ARG A 289 -9.88 -13.49 24.68
C ARG A 289 -10.07 -13.19 26.17
N PHE A 290 -10.72 -14.08 26.89
CA PHE A 290 -10.61 -14.08 28.34
C PHE A 290 -9.16 -14.42 28.69
N ARG A 291 -8.44 -13.46 29.27
CA ARG A 291 -7.12 -13.67 29.85
C ARG A 291 -7.20 -14.76 30.89
N ARG A 292 -6.83 -16.00 30.57
CA ARG A 292 -6.57 -17.05 31.56
C ARG A 292 -5.16 -16.80 32.09
N GLY A 293 -5.10 -16.56 33.42
CA GLY A 293 -3.83 -16.45 34.13
C GLY A 293 -3.17 -17.81 34.24
N ALA A 294 -1.93 -17.82 34.00
CA ALA A 294 -0.73 -18.57 34.38
C ALA A 294 0.26 -18.43 33.21
N HIS A 295 1.20 -17.51 33.35
CA HIS A 295 2.08 -17.16 32.26
C HIS A 295 3.38 -17.98 32.40
N THR A 296 3.58 -18.96 31.53
CA THR A 296 4.93 -19.35 31.15
C THR A 296 5.51 -18.20 30.35
N SER A 297 6.55 -17.55 30.86
CA SER A 297 7.30 -16.54 30.12
C SER A 297 8.59 -17.21 29.63
N HIS A 298 8.95 -16.93 28.39
CA HIS A 298 10.22 -17.32 27.80
C HIS A 298 11.15 -16.09 27.75
N GLN A 299 12.45 -16.32 27.95
CA GLN A 299 13.44 -15.25 27.85
C GLN A 299 13.87 -15.10 26.38
N VAL A 300 13.92 -13.87 25.91
CA VAL A 300 14.44 -13.55 24.58
C VAL A 300 15.61 -12.58 24.74
N VAL A 301 16.76 -12.98 24.20
CA VAL A 301 17.94 -12.14 24.09
C VAL A 301 18.01 -11.61 22.67
N VAL A 302 17.94 -10.30 22.51
CA VAL A 302 18.20 -9.60 21.25
C VAL A 302 19.65 -9.15 21.22
N ARG A 303 20.34 -9.44 20.14
CA ARG A 303 21.69 -8.95 19.87
C ARG A 303 21.71 -8.04 18.66
N GLY A 304 22.54 -7.02 18.67
CA GLY A 304 22.80 -6.13 17.56
C GLY A 304 24.20 -6.32 17.01
N VAL A 305 24.44 -5.79 15.82
CA VAL A 305 25.70 -5.92 15.08
C VAL A 305 26.90 -5.32 15.87
N ASP A 306 26.66 -4.32 16.71
CA ASP A 306 27.69 -3.60 17.47
C ASP A 306 27.91 -4.14 18.89
N GLY A 307 27.50 -5.39 19.17
CA GLY A 307 27.58 -6.00 20.50
C GLY A 307 26.51 -5.53 21.48
N ALA A 308 25.59 -4.69 21.04
CA ALA A 308 24.42 -4.32 21.81
C ALA A 308 23.56 -5.55 22.13
N SER A 309 23.14 -5.67 23.39
CA SER A 309 22.32 -6.81 23.82
C SER A 309 21.24 -6.35 24.81
N ALA A 310 20.05 -6.91 24.66
CA ALA A 310 18.97 -6.73 25.62
C ALA A 310 18.24 -8.04 25.86
N GLU A 311 17.85 -8.27 27.12
CA GLU A 311 17.10 -9.43 27.53
C GLU A 311 15.71 -9.01 28.02
N PHE A 312 14.66 -9.71 27.58
CA PHE A 312 13.29 -9.44 28.00
C PHE A 312 12.42 -10.67 28.00
N SER A 313 11.35 -10.63 28.80
CA SER A 313 10.41 -11.74 28.91
C SER A 313 9.27 -11.61 27.90
N VAL A 314 8.98 -12.69 27.20
CA VAL A 314 7.86 -12.84 26.28
C VAL A 314 6.81 -13.72 26.90
N ARG A 315 5.56 -13.25 26.93
CA ARG A 315 4.41 -13.98 27.48
C ARG A 315 3.97 -15.08 26.49
N GLU A 316 3.30 -16.10 27.02
CA GLU A 316 2.67 -17.12 26.18
C GLU A 316 1.80 -16.49 25.09
N ASP A 317 1.98 -16.93 23.85
CA ASP A 317 1.30 -16.38 22.66
C ASP A 317 1.58 -14.89 22.34
N GLU A 318 2.54 -14.25 22.96
CA GLU A 318 3.01 -12.92 22.58
C GLU A 318 4.08 -13.05 21.48
N THR A 319 4.16 -12.09 20.54
CA THR A 319 5.25 -12.06 19.56
C THR A 319 6.49 -11.42 20.14
N ILE A 320 7.64 -11.78 19.62
CA ILE A 320 8.92 -11.17 20.03
C ILE A 320 8.88 -9.64 19.89
N LEU A 321 8.32 -9.13 18.77
CA LEU A 321 8.19 -7.69 18.55
C LEU A 321 7.28 -7.03 19.60
N ASP A 322 6.10 -7.60 19.85
CA ASP A 322 5.15 -6.98 20.80
C ASP A 322 5.72 -6.96 22.22
N ALA A 323 6.44 -8.01 22.61
CA ALA A 323 7.10 -8.08 23.91
C ALA A 323 8.26 -7.07 24.02
N GLY A 324 9.13 -7.00 23.02
CA GLY A 324 10.23 -6.02 23.00
C GLY A 324 9.73 -4.57 23.05
N LEU A 325 8.68 -4.25 22.29
CA LEU A 325 8.05 -2.93 22.33
C LEU A 325 7.38 -2.64 23.69
N ARG A 326 6.82 -3.65 24.35
CA ARG A 326 6.25 -3.52 25.71
C ARG A 326 7.33 -3.20 26.76
N GLU A 327 8.52 -3.78 26.61
CA GLU A 327 9.68 -3.50 27.46
C GLU A 327 10.45 -2.23 27.01
N GLY A 328 9.94 -1.51 26.02
CA GLY A 328 10.50 -0.23 25.58
C GLY A 328 11.70 -0.35 24.65
N LEU A 329 11.96 -1.50 24.03
CA LEU A 329 13.08 -1.67 23.11
C LEU A 329 12.79 -1.04 21.75
N ALA A 330 13.80 -0.41 21.16
CA ALA A 330 13.74 0.16 19.81
C ALA A 330 14.02 -0.93 18.75
N LEU A 331 13.03 -1.78 18.49
CA LEU A 331 13.10 -2.81 17.46
C LEU A 331 12.59 -2.27 16.12
N PRO A 332 13.19 -2.67 14.97
CA PRO A 332 12.71 -2.24 13.65
C PRO A 332 11.37 -2.89 13.32
N TYR A 333 10.36 -2.09 12.95
CA TYR A 333 9.07 -2.58 12.47
C TYR A 333 8.29 -1.51 11.70
N GLU A 334 7.32 -1.95 10.90
CA GLU A 334 6.35 -1.07 10.25
C GLU A 334 4.94 -1.66 10.30
N CYS A 335 4.70 -2.81 9.64
CA CYS A 335 3.36 -3.37 9.46
C CYS A 335 2.82 -4.20 10.63
N ARG A 336 3.65 -4.71 11.52
CA ARG A 336 3.34 -5.59 12.66
C ARG A 336 2.54 -6.86 12.33
N ASN A 337 2.57 -7.32 11.07
CA ASN A 337 1.68 -8.39 10.60
C ASN A 337 2.30 -9.34 9.58
N GLY A 338 3.64 -9.30 9.46
CA GLY A 338 4.35 -10.18 8.53
C GLY A 338 4.21 -9.81 7.06
N GLY A 339 3.86 -8.57 6.73
CA GLY A 339 3.64 -8.15 5.33
C GLY A 339 4.77 -7.35 4.69
N CYS A 340 5.65 -6.67 5.48
CA CYS A 340 6.64 -5.74 4.95
C CYS A 340 8.10 -6.21 5.02
N GLY A 341 8.42 -7.18 5.88
CA GLY A 341 9.79 -7.68 6.05
C GLY A 341 10.70 -6.84 6.95
N LEU A 342 10.32 -5.62 7.37
CA LEU A 342 11.18 -4.71 8.14
C LEU A 342 11.60 -5.23 9.52
N CYS A 343 10.83 -6.12 10.13
CA CYS A 343 11.15 -6.74 11.41
C CYS A 343 11.88 -8.08 11.25
N LEU A 344 12.65 -8.24 10.17
CA LEU A 344 13.45 -9.44 9.94
C LEU A 344 14.56 -9.55 11.00
N CYS A 345 14.76 -10.77 11.53
CA CYS A 345 15.84 -11.11 12.44
C CYS A 345 16.43 -12.47 12.08
N SER A 346 17.62 -12.79 12.59
CA SER A 346 18.20 -14.12 12.55
C SER A 346 17.99 -14.82 13.91
N VAL A 347 17.51 -16.05 13.91
CA VAL A 347 17.39 -16.87 15.12
C VAL A 347 18.69 -17.66 15.29
N GLU A 348 19.48 -17.29 16.30
CA GLU A 348 20.74 -17.98 16.60
C GLU A 348 20.51 -19.24 17.41
N HIS A 349 19.65 -19.15 18.43
CA HIS A 349 19.31 -20.26 19.31
C HIS A 349 17.86 -20.24 19.71
N GLY A 350 17.29 -21.41 19.95
CA GLY A 350 15.93 -21.60 20.46
C GLY A 350 14.91 -21.94 19.36
N ASN A 351 13.67 -22.18 19.80
CA ASN A 351 12.57 -22.55 18.92
C ASN A 351 11.51 -21.46 18.89
N ILE A 352 11.06 -21.13 17.68
CA ILE A 352 9.98 -20.18 17.45
C ILE A 352 8.86 -20.82 16.62
N GLU A 353 7.63 -20.43 16.91
CA GLU A 353 6.48 -20.71 16.07
C GLU A 353 6.11 -19.46 15.29
N HIS A 354 5.98 -19.58 13.96
CA HIS A 354 5.58 -18.47 13.14
C HIS A 354 4.06 -18.37 13.06
N ARG A 355 3.51 -17.21 13.40
CA ARG A 355 2.18 -16.83 12.98
C ARG A 355 2.14 -16.67 11.47
N PRO A 356 0.95 -16.68 10.84
CA PRO A 356 0.81 -16.46 9.41
C PRO A 356 1.46 -15.15 8.96
N TYR A 357 2.25 -15.19 7.88
CA TYR A 357 2.93 -14.05 7.27
C TYR A 357 2.89 -14.16 5.73
N GLN A 358 3.27 -13.10 5.03
CA GLN A 358 3.38 -13.12 3.57
C GLN A 358 4.75 -13.68 3.15
N ARG A 359 4.77 -14.63 2.21
CA ARG A 359 6.02 -15.22 1.70
C ARG A 359 6.97 -14.19 1.08
N SER A 360 6.43 -13.10 0.51
CA SER A 360 7.24 -11.99 0.02
C SER A 360 8.04 -11.25 1.12
N ALA A 361 7.59 -11.36 2.37
CA ALA A 361 8.27 -10.73 3.52
C ALA A 361 9.30 -11.66 4.17
N LEU A 362 9.12 -12.99 4.06
CA LEU A 362 10.05 -14.02 4.51
C LEU A 362 9.96 -15.21 3.55
N PRO A 363 10.77 -15.25 2.48
CA PRO A 363 10.87 -16.36 1.56
C PRO A 363 11.31 -17.65 2.27
N ASP A 364 10.88 -18.82 1.75
CA ASP A 364 11.22 -20.12 2.34
C ASP A 364 12.73 -20.36 2.43
N ALA A 365 13.50 -19.84 1.48
CA ALA A 365 14.96 -19.90 1.49
C ALA A 365 15.58 -19.17 2.69
N GLN A 366 15.09 -17.96 3.00
CA GLN A 366 15.55 -17.18 4.15
C GLN A 366 15.10 -17.81 5.47
N LYS A 367 13.88 -18.37 5.52
CA LYS A 367 13.41 -19.12 6.68
C LYS A 367 14.27 -20.36 6.96
N ALA A 368 14.69 -21.08 5.91
CA ALA A 368 15.60 -22.23 6.04
C ALA A 368 17.01 -21.83 6.54
N GLN A 369 17.40 -20.56 6.35
CA GLN A 369 18.63 -19.97 6.90
C GLN A 369 18.47 -19.45 8.34
N GLY A 370 17.35 -19.74 9.00
CA GLY A 370 17.09 -19.29 10.36
C GLY A 370 16.56 -17.85 10.47
N LYS A 371 16.17 -17.20 9.37
CA LYS A 371 15.53 -15.87 9.44
C LYS A 371 14.10 -15.96 9.94
N ALA A 372 13.65 -14.93 10.65
CA ALA A 372 12.30 -14.83 11.19
C ALA A 372 11.79 -13.37 11.15
N LEU A 373 10.47 -13.21 11.16
CA LEU A 373 9.82 -11.91 11.33
C LEU A 373 9.39 -11.75 12.79
N MET A 374 10.02 -10.86 13.55
CA MET A 374 9.73 -10.64 14.97
C MET A 374 8.24 -10.40 15.26
N CYS A 375 7.52 -9.75 14.34
CA CYS A 375 6.09 -9.48 14.48
C CYS A 375 5.19 -10.73 14.30
N CYS A 376 5.75 -11.83 13.83
CA CYS A 376 5.06 -13.12 13.63
C CYS A 376 5.71 -14.26 14.41
N ALA A 377 6.89 -14.08 14.98
CA ALA A 377 7.62 -15.07 15.74
C ALA A 377 7.13 -15.11 17.19
N VAL A 378 6.64 -16.28 17.63
CA VAL A 378 6.25 -16.57 19.01
C VAL A 378 7.25 -17.57 19.58
N PRO A 379 8.00 -17.25 20.64
CA PRO A 379 8.95 -18.17 21.23
C PRO A 379 8.24 -19.38 21.87
N ARG A 380 8.84 -20.56 21.74
CA ARG A 380 8.41 -21.81 22.35
C ARG A 380 9.45 -22.36 23.34
N GLY A 381 10.31 -21.50 23.83
CA GLY A 381 11.40 -21.67 24.78
C GLY A 381 12.22 -20.40 24.80
N ASP A 382 13.35 -20.40 25.48
CA ASP A 382 14.27 -19.30 25.47
C ASP A 382 14.92 -19.18 24.09
N VAL A 383 15.04 -17.94 23.57
CA VAL A 383 15.45 -17.64 22.20
C VAL A 383 16.50 -16.54 22.18
N VAL A 384 17.52 -16.72 21.35
CA VAL A 384 18.49 -15.66 21.03
C VAL A 384 18.29 -15.27 19.57
N ILE A 385 18.07 -13.97 19.34
CA ILE A 385 17.94 -13.42 17.99
C ILE A 385 18.97 -12.32 17.76
N ASP A 386 19.41 -12.24 16.52
CA ASP A 386 20.23 -11.14 16.02
C ASP A 386 19.34 -10.22 15.17
N VAL A 387 19.37 -8.91 15.47
CA VAL A 387 18.56 -7.89 14.81
C VAL A 387 19.47 -6.81 14.24
N GLU A 388 19.51 -6.75 12.92
CA GLU A 388 20.29 -5.73 12.22
C GLU A 388 19.80 -4.33 12.59
N GLY A 389 20.73 -3.46 13.01
CA GLY A 389 20.42 -2.09 13.46
C GLY A 389 19.85 -1.98 14.88
N PHE A 390 19.87 -3.06 15.68
CA PHE A 390 19.55 -2.96 17.10
C PHE A 390 20.74 -2.38 17.88
N THR A 391 20.52 -1.26 18.56
CA THR A 391 21.58 -0.49 19.28
C THR A 391 21.55 -0.67 20.79
N GLY A 392 20.70 -1.56 21.32
CA GLY A 392 20.58 -1.80 22.76
C GLY A 392 19.89 -0.68 23.55
N ALA A 393 19.59 0.44 22.92
CA ALA A 393 18.87 1.51 23.58
C ALA A 393 17.42 1.05 23.85
N ALA A 394 17.00 1.19 25.11
CA ALA A 394 15.57 1.26 25.41
C ALA A 394 14.97 2.30 24.47
N ALA A 395 13.78 2.04 23.90
CA ALA A 395 13.03 3.09 23.26
C ALA A 395 12.79 4.16 24.33
N GLN A 396 13.73 5.10 24.44
CA GLN A 396 13.51 6.30 25.24
C GLN A 396 12.21 6.86 24.69
N ALA A 397 11.27 7.16 25.56
CA ALA A 397 10.16 8.04 25.22
C ALA A 397 10.82 9.20 24.50
N ALA A 398 10.57 9.34 23.19
CA ALA A 398 11.41 10.13 22.31
C ALA A 398 11.60 11.49 22.96
N GLU A 399 12.83 11.80 23.37
CA GLU A 399 13.11 13.02 24.12
C GLU A 399 12.80 14.18 23.20
N VAL A 400 11.86 15.01 23.62
CA VAL A 400 11.49 16.20 22.86
C VAL A 400 12.53 17.26 23.12
N HIS A 401 13.32 17.54 22.12
CA HIS A 401 14.31 18.59 22.14
C HIS A 401 13.72 19.92 21.65
N THR A 402 14.29 21.00 22.09
CA THR A 402 14.00 22.35 21.58
C THR A 402 15.29 22.94 21.00
N ALA A 403 15.16 23.64 19.89
CA ALA A 403 16.25 24.38 19.29
C ALA A 403 15.73 25.72 18.73
N THR A 404 16.61 26.72 18.72
CA THR A 404 16.31 28.05 18.19
C THR A 404 16.84 28.16 16.77
N VAL A 405 16.08 28.72 15.86
CA VAL A 405 16.53 29.05 14.51
C VAL A 405 17.64 30.10 14.59
N ALA A 406 18.87 29.68 14.33
CA ALA A 406 20.04 30.55 14.37
C ALA A 406 20.28 31.27 13.03
N GLN A 407 19.99 30.62 11.92
CA GLN A 407 20.16 31.20 10.59
C GLN A 407 19.16 30.59 9.60
N LEU A 408 18.69 31.40 8.65
CA LEU A 408 17.92 31.02 7.49
C LEU A 408 18.65 31.54 6.25
N GLU A 409 18.95 30.65 5.32
CA GLU A 409 19.61 30.99 4.06
C GLU A 409 18.94 30.30 2.88
N ARG A 410 18.55 31.07 1.89
CA ARG A 410 17.96 30.53 0.67
C ARG A 410 19.05 30.02 -0.25
N LEU A 411 19.18 28.71 -0.39
CA LEU A 411 20.19 28.06 -1.23
C LEU A 411 19.75 27.94 -2.69
N ALA A 412 18.44 27.82 -2.94
CA ALA A 412 17.81 27.83 -4.25
C ALA A 412 16.40 28.43 -4.16
N ASP A 413 15.70 28.56 -5.31
CA ASP A 413 14.33 29.10 -5.33
C ASP A 413 13.37 28.33 -4.38
N ASP A 414 13.58 27.02 -4.26
CA ASP A 414 12.75 26.12 -3.48
C ASP A 414 13.50 25.37 -2.34
N VAL A 415 14.75 25.77 -2.01
CA VAL A 415 15.54 25.13 -0.94
C VAL A 415 16.02 26.17 0.07
N MET A 416 15.67 25.95 1.34
CA MET A 416 16.11 26.75 2.49
C MET A 416 17.07 25.94 3.35
N ARG A 417 18.25 26.51 3.66
CA ARG A 417 19.12 26.06 4.74
C ARG A 417 18.62 26.63 6.06
N VAL A 418 18.33 25.78 7.01
CA VAL A 418 17.91 26.16 8.36
C VAL A 418 18.97 25.66 9.32
N LEU A 419 19.63 26.57 10.03
CA LEU A 419 20.52 26.24 11.13
C LEU A 419 19.77 26.39 12.45
N LEU A 420 19.72 25.31 13.21
CA LEU A 420 19.12 25.26 14.54
C LEU A 420 20.23 25.22 15.59
N GLN A 421 20.14 26.07 16.59
CA GLN A 421 21.05 26.10 17.75
C GLN A 421 20.37 25.43 18.94
N LEU A 422 21.00 24.42 19.51
CA LEU A 422 20.56 23.81 20.76
C LEU A 422 20.82 24.77 21.95
N PRO A 423 20.05 24.62 23.04
CA PRO A 423 20.28 25.40 24.27
C PRO A 423 21.74 25.29 24.76
N GLU A 424 22.23 26.31 25.45
CA GLU A 424 23.59 26.36 25.97
C GLU A 424 23.92 25.11 26.81
N GLY A 425 25.06 24.48 26.52
CA GLY A 425 25.51 23.25 27.18
C GLY A 425 24.80 21.98 26.75
N LYS A 426 23.85 22.04 25.80
CA LYS A 426 23.21 20.85 25.19
C LYS A 426 23.88 20.49 23.88
N THR A 427 24.09 19.20 23.70
CA THR A 427 24.56 18.59 22.45
C THR A 427 23.61 17.47 22.04
N LEU A 428 23.51 17.21 20.78
CA LEU A 428 22.77 16.08 20.23
C LEU A 428 23.74 15.09 19.61
N ASP A 429 23.80 13.89 20.17
CA ASP A 429 24.61 12.81 19.62
C ASP A 429 23.81 12.11 18.50
N PHE A 430 24.35 12.16 17.28
CA PHE A 430 23.71 11.55 16.10
C PHE A 430 24.76 10.95 15.16
N ALA A 431 24.37 10.02 14.33
CA ALA A 431 25.19 9.50 13.25
C ALA A 431 24.87 10.20 11.92
N ALA A 432 25.89 10.42 11.10
CA ALA A 432 25.74 11.03 9.78
C ALA A 432 24.74 10.26 8.91
N GLY A 433 23.78 10.98 8.31
CA GLY A 433 22.69 10.41 7.52
C GLY A 433 21.40 10.16 8.27
N GLN A 434 21.36 10.29 9.60
CA GLN A 434 20.13 10.29 10.41
C GLN A 434 19.28 11.54 10.17
N TYR A 435 18.07 11.58 10.78
CA TYR A 435 17.10 12.66 10.66
C TYR A 435 16.44 12.99 12.01
N ILE A 436 15.74 14.12 12.06
CA ILE A 436 14.85 14.53 13.15
C ILE A 436 13.41 14.65 12.66
N ASP A 437 12.46 14.45 13.57
CA ASP A 437 11.03 14.73 13.36
C ASP A 437 10.67 16.07 14.03
N ILE A 438 10.44 17.11 13.25
CA ILE A 438 9.93 18.40 13.77
C ILE A 438 8.46 18.22 14.16
N LEU A 439 8.13 18.63 15.38
CA LEU A 439 6.79 18.57 15.95
C LEU A 439 6.05 19.85 15.65
N LEU A 440 4.92 19.73 14.95
CA LEU A 440 4.02 20.84 14.64
C LEU A 440 2.97 21.00 15.75
N ASP A 441 2.40 22.21 15.87
CA ASP A 441 1.39 22.53 16.89
C ASP A 441 0.10 21.67 16.80
N ASP A 442 -0.19 21.11 15.62
CA ASP A 442 -1.31 20.19 15.38
C ASP A 442 -0.98 18.72 15.71
N GLY A 443 0.17 18.45 16.29
CA GLY A 443 0.67 17.11 16.65
C GLY A 443 1.23 16.31 15.46
N GLN A 444 1.24 16.88 14.25
CA GLN A 444 1.89 16.23 13.11
C GLN A 444 3.42 16.32 13.21
N ARG A 445 4.09 15.38 12.55
CA ARG A 445 5.55 15.31 12.48
C ARG A 445 6.04 15.49 11.06
N ARG A 446 7.22 16.13 10.92
CA ARG A 446 7.89 16.30 9.63
C ARG A 446 9.33 15.91 9.75
N ALA A 447 9.74 14.88 9.03
CA ALA A 447 11.10 14.35 9.01
C ALA A 447 12.01 15.21 8.14
N PHE A 448 13.21 15.57 8.69
CA PHE A 448 14.28 16.25 7.96
C PHE A 448 15.62 15.65 8.36
N SER A 449 16.42 15.26 7.37
CA SER A 449 17.73 14.68 7.56
C SER A 449 18.74 15.74 7.99
N PHE A 450 19.68 15.36 8.84
CA PHE A 450 20.85 16.18 9.14
C PHE A 450 21.65 16.42 7.85
N ALA A 451 22.03 17.66 7.64
CA ALA A 451 22.91 18.07 6.54
C ALA A 451 24.32 18.42 7.00
N ASN A 452 24.58 18.43 8.30
CA ASN A 452 25.90 18.61 8.90
C ASN A 452 26.44 17.30 9.46
N ARG A 453 27.76 17.26 9.68
CA ARG A 453 28.45 16.15 10.34
C ARG A 453 28.16 16.09 11.85
N PRO A 454 28.26 14.91 12.50
CA PRO A 454 27.92 14.71 13.92
C PRO A 454 28.75 15.56 14.89
N HIS A 455 30.02 15.87 14.58
CA HIS A 455 30.94 16.58 15.45
C HIS A 455 30.57 18.06 15.70
N ALA A 456 29.63 18.60 14.94
CA ALA A 456 29.04 19.92 15.18
C ALA A 456 27.76 19.84 16.04
N SER A 457 27.78 19.04 17.08
CA SER A 457 26.62 18.55 17.84
C SER A 457 25.77 19.61 18.58
N SER A 458 26.26 20.86 18.73
CA SER A 458 25.47 21.98 19.28
C SER A 458 24.57 22.66 18.22
N GLN A 459 24.83 22.41 16.95
CA GLN A 459 24.06 22.96 15.82
C GLN A 459 23.52 21.85 14.91
N ILE A 460 22.34 22.07 14.37
CA ILE A 460 21.68 21.17 13.42
C ILE A 460 21.48 21.95 12.13
N GLU A 461 21.98 21.43 11.03
CA GLU A 461 21.75 21.96 9.69
C GLU A 461 20.70 21.09 8.98
N LEU A 462 19.65 21.73 8.44
CA LEU A 462 18.60 21.09 7.66
C LEU A 462 18.48 21.77 6.29
N HIS A 463 18.29 20.99 5.24
CA HIS A 463 17.91 21.49 3.91
C HIS A 463 16.43 21.22 3.67
N ILE A 464 15.62 22.26 3.73
CA ILE A 464 14.16 22.15 3.63
C ILE A 464 13.72 22.62 2.25
N ARG A 465 13.11 21.70 1.50
CA ARG A 465 12.54 22.00 0.19
C ARG A 465 11.09 22.46 0.32
N LEU A 466 10.73 23.52 -0.39
CA LEU A 466 9.36 24.00 -0.51
C LEU A 466 8.49 22.95 -1.22
N VAL A 467 7.48 22.46 -0.53
CA VAL A 467 6.45 21.58 -1.09
C VAL A 467 5.19 22.43 -1.34
N PRO A 468 4.70 22.54 -2.57
CA PRO A 468 3.47 23.27 -2.86
C PRO A 468 2.30 22.78 -1.98
N GLY A 469 1.67 23.72 -1.23
CA GLY A 469 0.61 23.40 -0.27
C GLY A 469 1.07 22.75 1.05
N GLY A 470 2.36 22.60 1.27
CA GLY A 470 2.92 22.07 2.51
C GLY A 470 2.95 23.13 3.62
N ARG A 471 2.16 22.97 4.69
CA ARG A 471 2.08 23.96 5.79
C ARG A 471 3.42 24.33 6.39
N PHE A 472 4.22 23.35 6.80
CA PHE A 472 5.50 23.61 7.43
C PHE A 472 6.52 24.20 6.46
N THR A 473 6.65 23.64 5.26
CA THR A 473 7.62 24.14 4.28
C THR A 473 7.26 25.56 3.81
N THR A 474 5.97 25.88 3.63
CA THR A 474 5.51 27.26 3.35
C THR A 474 5.84 28.18 4.53
N HIS A 475 5.59 27.75 5.77
CA HIS A 475 5.96 28.53 6.97
C HIS A 475 7.47 28.84 7.00
N VAL A 476 8.33 27.88 6.68
CA VAL A 476 9.80 28.08 6.61
C VAL A 476 10.20 29.15 5.60
N PHE A 477 9.50 29.21 4.45
CA PHE A 477 9.84 30.16 3.38
C PHE A 477 9.22 31.55 3.54
N GLU A 478 8.06 31.67 4.19
CA GLU A 478 7.29 32.91 4.23
C GLU A 478 7.25 33.56 5.61
N ALA A 479 7.26 32.78 6.68
CA ALA A 479 6.97 33.29 8.01
C ALA A 479 8.06 33.05 9.06
N MET A 480 8.85 31.98 8.94
CA MET A 480 9.87 31.62 9.92
C MET A 480 10.96 32.70 10.01
N ARG A 481 11.42 32.98 11.22
CA ARG A 481 12.43 33.99 11.50
C ARG A 481 13.54 33.43 12.38
N VAL A 482 14.71 34.05 12.29
CA VAL A 482 15.80 33.84 13.27
C VAL A 482 15.30 34.18 14.67
N GLY A 483 15.50 33.29 15.62
CA GLY A 483 14.97 33.36 16.98
C GLY A 483 13.74 32.51 17.25
N ASP A 484 13.07 32.01 16.20
CA ASP A 484 11.94 31.06 16.37
C ASP A 484 12.40 29.76 17.03
N VAL A 485 11.54 29.19 17.87
CA VAL A 485 11.83 27.95 18.59
C VAL A 485 11.11 26.79 17.93
N LEU A 486 11.84 25.75 17.56
CA LEU A 486 11.29 24.51 17.03
C LEU A 486 11.42 23.40 18.08
N ARG A 487 10.41 22.54 18.12
CA ARG A 487 10.40 21.30 18.91
C ARG A 487 10.59 20.12 17.96
N PHE A 488 11.45 19.17 18.36
CA PHE A 488 11.71 18.00 17.54
C PHE A 488 12.00 16.77 18.39
N GLU A 489 11.84 15.60 17.78
CA GLU A 489 12.26 14.30 18.32
C GLU A 489 13.36 13.72 17.43
N GLY A 490 14.32 13.06 18.02
CA GLY A 490 15.42 12.41 17.29
C GLY A 490 16.72 12.42 18.09
N PRO A 491 17.81 11.86 17.52
CA PRO A 491 17.98 11.42 16.12
C PRO A 491 17.24 10.11 15.80
N ARG A 492 16.91 9.91 14.52
CA ARG A 492 16.25 8.73 13.99
C ARG A 492 16.86 8.30 12.65
N GLY A 493 16.60 7.05 12.26
CA GLY A 493 17.02 6.51 10.97
C GLY A 493 18.31 5.69 11.04
N SER A 494 18.50 4.82 10.05
CA SER A 494 19.64 3.91 9.93
C SER A 494 20.41 4.08 8.61
N PHE A 495 20.18 5.19 7.89
CA PHE A 495 20.86 5.53 6.64
C PHE A 495 22.26 6.11 6.95
N THR A 496 23.16 5.26 7.43
CA THR A 496 24.51 5.65 7.88
C THR A 496 25.56 4.90 7.09
N LEU A 497 26.78 5.47 6.99
CA LEU A 497 27.89 4.83 6.31
C LEU A 497 28.33 3.55 7.04
N ARG A 498 28.37 2.43 6.30
CA ARG A 498 28.79 1.13 6.82
C ARG A 498 30.32 0.99 6.79
N GLU A 499 30.85 0.23 7.74
CA GLU A 499 32.25 -0.16 7.72
C GLU A 499 32.46 -1.25 6.68
N SER A 500 33.26 -0.96 5.68
CA SER A 500 33.55 -1.84 4.55
C SER A 500 34.77 -1.35 3.79
N THR A 501 35.26 -2.17 2.86
CA THR A 501 36.37 -1.82 1.96
C THR A 501 35.91 -1.51 0.54
N HIS A 502 34.63 -1.70 0.23
CA HIS A 502 34.08 -1.50 -1.11
C HIS A 502 34.01 -0.01 -1.49
N PRO A 503 34.22 0.37 -2.76
CA PRO A 503 33.94 1.70 -3.26
C PRO A 503 32.51 2.15 -2.99
N ILE A 504 32.32 3.43 -2.75
CA ILE A 504 31.03 4.02 -2.38
C ILE A 504 30.47 4.83 -3.54
N LEU A 505 29.24 4.52 -3.95
CA LEU A 505 28.48 5.29 -4.94
C LEU A 505 27.31 5.98 -4.23
N PHE A 506 27.37 7.29 -4.12
CA PHE A 506 26.26 8.09 -3.62
C PHE A 506 25.35 8.52 -4.76
N VAL A 507 24.04 8.40 -4.60
CA VAL A 507 23.03 8.84 -5.57
C VAL A 507 22.03 9.74 -4.87
N ALA A 508 22.13 11.05 -5.10
CA ALA A 508 21.27 12.06 -4.51
C ALA A 508 20.22 12.55 -5.51
N GLY A 509 18.95 12.62 -5.12
CA GLY A 509 17.89 13.31 -5.83
C GLY A 509 17.49 14.60 -5.13
N ALA A 510 17.72 15.76 -5.76
CA ALA A 510 17.39 17.07 -5.21
C ALA A 510 17.91 17.24 -3.75
N THR A 511 17.01 17.47 -2.76
CA THR A 511 17.38 17.59 -1.32
C THR A 511 17.74 16.26 -0.66
N GLY A 512 17.65 15.12 -1.34
CA GLY A 512 18.31 13.88 -0.93
C GLY A 512 19.84 14.02 -0.80
N PHE A 513 20.39 15.12 -1.28
CA PHE A 513 21.78 15.53 -1.03
C PHE A 513 22.06 15.82 0.46
N ALA A 514 21.08 16.26 1.26
CA ALA A 514 21.31 16.65 2.67
C ALA A 514 21.91 15.52 3.52
N PRO A 515 21.31 14.31 3.64
CA PRO A 515 21.91 13.23 4.41
C PRO A 515 23.22 12.71 3.79
N ILE A 516 23.36 12.75 2.48
CA ILE A 516 24.60 12.36 1.80
C ILE A 516 25.72 13.37 2.10
N LYS A 517 25.41 14.67 2.15
CA LYS A 517 26.36 15.72 2.58
C LYS A 517 26.88 15.41 3.99
N SER A 518 25.98 15.10 4.92
CA SER A 518 26.35 14.73 6.28
C SER A 518 27.31 13.52 6.31
N ILE A 519 27.00 12.46 5.54
CA ILE A 519 27.82 11.25 5.45
C ILE A 519 29.19 11.53 4.83
N VAL A 520 29.25 12.31 3.75
CA VAL A 520 30.50 12.63 3.05
C VAL A 520 31.44 13.47 3.95
N GLU A 521 30.90 14.50 4.63
CA GLU A 521 31.68 15.32 5.55
C GLU A 521 32.18 14.51 6.76
N ASP A 522 31.39 13.61 7.30
CA ASP A 522 31.81 12.70 8.38
C ASP A 522 32.88 11.71 7.88
N ALA A 523 32.74 11.19 6.67
CA ALA A 523 33.72 10.29 6.06
C ALA A 523 35.07 10.96 5.86
N PHE A 524 35.11 12.24 5.47
CA PHE A 524 36.36 13.03 5.37
C PHE A 524 37.00 13.21 6.74
N GLU A 525 36.24 13.58 7.77
CA GLU A 525 36.74 13.78 9.11
C GLU A 525 37.27 12.48 9.75
N ARG A 526 36.59 11.34 9.50
CA ARG A 526 37.05 10.03 9.93
C ARG A 526 38.20 9.47 9.11
N GLY A 527 38.62 10.17 8.06
CA GLY A 527 39.73 9.76 7.20
C GLY A 527 39.45 8.54 6.36
N VAL A 528 38.20 8.33 5.92
CA VAL A 528 37.82 7.21 5.06
C VAL A 528 38.54 7.31 3.72
N GLN A 529 39.34 6.29 3.37
CA GLN A 529 40.15 6.25 2.17
C GLN A 529 39.47 5.54 0.97
N ARG A 530 38.28 5.00 1.18
CA ARG A 530 37.51 4.32 0.12
C ARG A 530 37.20 5.30 -1.02
N PRO A 531 37.26 4.87 -2.30
CA PRO A 531 36.79 5.71 -3.40
C PRO A 531 35.31 6.07 -3.22
N MET A 532 34.99 7.35 -3.33
CA MET A 532 33.64 7.90 -3.17
C MET A 532 33.26 8.67 -4.44
N ARG A 533 32.11 8.34 -5.01
CA ARG A 533 31.59 9.08 -6.16
C ARG A 533 30.14 9.47 -5.93
N LEU A 534 29.87 10.77 -6.04
CA LEU A 534 28.53 11.34 -5.87
C LEU A 534 27.90 11.64 -7.23
N TYR A 535 26.76 11.01 -7.52
CA TYR A 535 25.84 11.40 -8.58
C TYR A 535 24.73 12.23 -7.99
N TRP A 536 24.65 13.52 -8.38
CA TRP A 536 23.63 14.42 -7.84
C TRP A 536 22.67 14.85 -8.96
N GLY A 537 21.44 14.31 -8.93
CA GLY A 537 20.39 14.55 -9.90
C GLY A 537 19.44 15.66 -9.47
N VAL A 538 19.22 16.62 -10.35
CA VAL A 538 18.26 17.71 -10.20
C VAL A 538 17.48 17.92 -11.50
N ARG A 539 16.41 18.74 -11.45
CA ARG A 539 15.66 19.08 -12.67
C ARG A 539 16.42 20.06 -13.53
N GLN A 540 16.81 21.20 -12.97
CA GLN A 540 17.46 22.28 -13.67
C GLN A 540 18.82 22.60 -13.03
N ARG A 541 19.75 23.18 -13.79
CA ARG A 541 21.09 23.55 -13.30
C ARG A 541 21.06 24.40 -12.03
N LYS A 542 20.13 25.34 -11.92
CA LYS A 542 19.99 26.22 -10.73
C LYS A 542 19.64 25.46 -9.44
N ASP A 543 19.14 24.24 -9.54
CA ASP A 543 18.75 23.41 -8.40
C ASP A 543 19.95 22.67 -7.78
N LEU A 544 21.16 22.77 -8.40
CA LEU A 544 22.43 22.28 -7.86
C LEU A 544 23.01 23.28 -6.83
N TYR A 545 22.25 23.50 -5.78
CA TYR A 545 22.41 24.64 -4.85
C TYR A 545 23.73 24.68 -4.06
N LEU A 546 24.50 23.59 -3.96
CA LEU A 546 25.82 23.50 -3.32
C LEU A 546 26.86 22.80 -4.24
N LEU A 547 26.73 22.91 -5.56
CA LEU A 547 27.67 22.29 -6.50
C LEU A 547 29.11 22.75 -6.26
N ALA A 548 29.32 24.05 -6.01
CA ALA A 548 30.65 24.61 -5.74
C ALA A 548 31.31 23.94 -4.52
N LEU A 549 30.55 23.59 -3.47
CA LEU A 549 31.06 22.84 -2.32
C LEU A 549 31.50 21.43 -2.71
N CYS A 550 30.71 20.71 -3.53
CA CYS A 550 31.07 19.38 -4.00
C CYS A 550 32.32 19.40 -4.89
N GLU A 551 32.45 20.42 -5.74
CA GLU A 551 33.67 20.64 -6.56
C GLU A 551 34.89 20.97 -5.72
N GLN A 552 34.71 21.70 -4.60
CA GLN A 552 35.77 21.94 -3.63
C GLN A 552 36.21 20.62 -2.98
N TRP A 553 35.26 19.79 -2.50
CA TRP A 553 35.59 18.47 -1.94
C TRP A 553 36.37 17.60 -2.92
N ALA A 554 36.01 17.63 -4.22
CA ALA A 554 36.71 16.87 -5.24
C ALA A 554 38.16 17.40 -5.50
N ARG A 555 38.44 18.67 -5.21
CA ARG A 555 39.81 19.23 -5.25
C ARG A 555 40.61 18.87 -3.98
N ASP A 556 39.96 18.88 -2.83
CA ASP A 556 40.60 18.70 -1.53
C ASP A 556 40.83 17.21 -1.18
N HIS A 557 40.01 16.31 -1.72
CA HIS A 557 40.03 14.87 -1.42
C HIS A 557 40.15 14.02 -2.71
N ALA A 558 41.33 13.45 -2.93
CA ALA A 558 41.66 12.69 -4.15
C ALA A 558 40.78 11.43 -4.36
N ASN A 559 40.20 10.92 -3.27
CA ASN A 559 39.29 9.76 -3.30
C ASN A 559 37.81 10.14 -3.51
N PHE A 560 37.47 11.41 -3.73
CA PHE A 560 36.11 11.88 -3.96
C PHE A 560 35.92 12.50 -5.35
N THR A 561 34.81 12.17 -5.99
CA THR A 561 34.41 12.78 -7.27
C THR A 561 32.92 13.10 -7.28
N VAL A 562 32.52 14.16 -7.99
CA VAL A 562 31.12 14.55 -8.16
C VAL A 562 30.71 14.52 -9.64
N VAL A 563 29.54 13.99 -9.93
CA VAL A 563 28.90 13.95 -11.25
C VAL A 563 27.52 14.58 -11.14
N PRO A 564 27.36 15.87 -11.44
CA PRO A 564 26.07 16.52 -11.46
C PRO A 564 25.28 16.08 -12.70
N VAL A 565 23.96 15.81 -12.53
CA VAL A 565 23.07 15.34 -13.58
C VAL A 565 21.82 16.21 -13.62
N VAL A 566 21.46 16.71 -14.81
CA VAL A 566 20.27 17.56 -15.01
C VAL A 566 19.26 16.83 -15.89
N SER A 567 18.02 16.67 -15.39
CA SER A 567 16.99 15.90 -16.11
C SER A 567 16.14 16.74 -17.06
N GLU A 568 15.96 18.03 -16.80
CA GLU A 568 15.19 18.97 -17.62
C GLU A 568 16.13 20.06 -18.17
N HIS A 569 16.97 19.66 -19.15
CA HIS A 569 17.90 20.57 -19.83
C HIS A 569 17.17 21.36 -20.92
N ALA A 570 17.29 22.70 -20.88
CA ALA A 570 16.79 23.58 -21.92
C ALA A 570 17.95 23.97 -22.88
N GLU A 571 17.68 23.98 -24.18
CA GLU A 571 18.66 24.50 -25.15
C GLU A 571 19.03 25.95 -24.81
N GLY A 572 20.32 26.22 -24.60
CA GLY A 572 20.82 27.57 -24.28
C GLY A 572 21.02 27.87 -22.79
N ASP A 573 20.77 26.95 -21.85
CA ASP A 573 21.04 27.16 -20.42
C ASP A 573 22.52 27.06 -20.02
N GLY A 574 23.43 26.80 -21.02
CA GLY A 574 24.88 26.67 -20.82
C GLY A 574 25.28 25.42 -20.01
N TRP A 575 24.41 24.42 -19.93
CA TRP A 575 24.76 23.15 -19.30
C TRP A 575 25.58 22.26 -20.24
N THR A 576 26.78 21.86 -19.82
CA THR A 576 27.67 20.96 -20.58
C THR A 576 27.91 19.63 -19.85
N GLY A 577 27.28 19.43 -18.67
CA GLY A 577 27.39 18.20 -17.91
C GLY A 577 26.44 17.08 -18.34
N ARG A 578 26.29 16.08 -17.51
CA ARG A 578 25.39 14.92 -17.75
C ARG A 578 23.93 15.36 -17.77
N THR A 579 23.15 14.75 -18.69
CA THR A 579 21.69 14.94 -18.78
C THR A 579 20.96 13.62 -18.59
N GLY A 580 19.67 13.67 -18.20
CA GLY A 580 18.83 12.51 -17.98
C GLY A 580 18.61 12.17 -16.50
N LEU A 581 18.22 10.93 -16.22
CA LEU A 581 17.93 10.48 -14.85
C LEU A 581 19.24 10.08 -14.15
N VAL A 582 19.39 10.50 -12.90
CA VAL A 582 20.64 10.33 -12.14
C VAL A 582 21.06 8.86 -11.97
N HIS A 583 20.13 7.94 -11.80
CA HIS A 583 20.43 6.52 -11.70
C HIS A 583 20.87 5.90 -13.05
N GLU A 584 20.33 6.39 -14.15
CA GLU A 584 20.76 5.97 -15.50
C GLU A 584 22.16 6.49 -15.82
N ALA A 585 22.47 7.72 -15.41
CA ALA A 585 23.81 8.29 -15.55
C ALA A 585 24.85 7.48 -14.77
N MET A 586 24.52 7.02 -13.55
CA MET A 586 25.39 6.15 -12.79
C MET A 586 25.57 4.76 -13.44
N LEU A 587 24.49 4.15 -13.90
CA LEU A 587 24.54 2.85 -14.57
C LEU A 587 25.31 2.88 -15.89
N ALA A 588 25.31 4.01 -16.60
CA ALA A 588 26.13 4.19 -17.79
C ALA A 588 27.63 4.18 -17.49
N ASP A 589 28.04 4.70 -16.32
CA ASP A 589 29.45 4.68 -15.89
C ASP A 589 29.84 3.36 -15.19
N PHE A 590 28.87 2.67 -14.58
CA PHE A 590 29.04 1.41 -13.85
C PHE A 590 28.05 0.35 -14.36
N PRO A 591 28.35 -0.29 -15.49
CA PRO A 591 27.51 -1.35 -16.05
C PRO A 591 27.50 -2.64 -15.18
N ASP A 592 28.48 -2.80 -14.30
CA ASP A 592 28.58 -3.84 -13.28
C ASP A 592 28.78 -3.17 -11.91
N LEU A 593 27.83 -3.39 -11.00
CA LEU A 593 27.85 -2.87 -9.62
C LEU A 593 28.34 -3.88 -8.61
N SER A 594 28.75 -5.09 -9.03
CA SER A 594 29.31 -6.09 -8.13
C SER A 594 30.56 -5.53 -7.42
N GLY A 595 30.61 -5.65 -6.10
CA GLY A 595 31.72 -5.12 -5.29
C GLY A 595 31.66 -3.61 -5.00
N ASN A 596 30.54 -2.93 -5.28
CA ASN A 596 30.29 -1.56 -4.86
C ASN A 596 29.23 -1.51 -3.75
N GLU A 597 29.22 -0.43 -2.98
CA GLU A 597 28.10 -0.05 -2.11
C GLU A 597 27.40 1.17 -2.68
N VAL A 598 26.06 1.15 -2.70
CA VAL A 598 25.26 2.28 -3.18
C VAL A 598 24.45 2.87 -2.05
N TYR A 599 24.58 4.18 -1.86
CA TYR A 599 23.79 4.98 -0.92
C TYR A 599 22.88 5.92 -1.71
N LEU A 600 21.58 5.62 -1.74
CA LEU A 600 20.58 6.30 -2.55
C LEU A 600 19.61 7.09 -1.69
N CYS A 601 19.51 8.42 -1.89
CA CYS A 601 18.54 9.25 -1.21
C CYS A 601 17.80 10.19 -2.17
N GLY A 602 16.47 10.24 -2.05
CA GLY A 602 15.64 11.08 -2.89
C GLY A 602 14.14 10.75 -2.80
N SER A 603 13.38 11.09 -3.84
CA SER A 603 11.94 10.81 -3.87
C SER A 603 11.66 9.30 -3.90
N VAL A 604 10.50 8.89 -3.36
CA VAL A 604 10.04 7.49 -3.38
C VAL A 604 10.10 6.91 -4.79
N LYS A 605 9.59 7.65 -5.78
CA LYS A 605 9.60 7.21 -7.19
C LYS A 605 11.01 6.94 -7.70
N MET A 606 11.98 7.78 -7.33
CA MET A 606 13.38 7.60 -7.72
C MET A 606 13.95 6.32 -7.09
N VAL A 607 13.74 6.11 -5.79
CA VAL A 607 14.23 4.92 -5.08
C VAL A 607 13.58 3.64 -5.64
N GLU A 608 12.27 3.63 -5.83
CA GLU A 608 11.55 2.48 -6.39
C GLU A 608 11.97 2.12 -7.82
N THR A 609 12.45 3.10 -8.60
CA THR A 609 12.95 2.86 -9.96
C THR A 609 14.43 2.44 -9.96
N ALA A 610 15.25 3.09 -9.14
CA ALA A 610 16.69 2.91 -9.15
C ALA A 610 17.14 1.58 -8.51
N VAL A 611 16.57 1.21 -7.34
CA VAL A 611 17.00 0.01 -6.60
C VAL A 611 16.88 -1.28 -7.43
N PRO A 612 15.75 -1.58 -8.10
CA PRO A 612 15.67 -2.76 -8.96
C PRO A 612 16.65 -2.72 -10.15
N ALA A 613 16.93 -1.51 -10.69
CA ALA A 613 17.87 -1.36 -11.77
C ALA A 613 19.32 -1.63 -11.31
N PHE A 614 19.69 -1.21 -10.12
CA PHE A 614 21.01 -1.47 -9.53
C PHE A 614 21.22 -2.97 -9.23
N ILE A 615 20.21 -3.63 -8.67
CA ILE A 615 20.26 -5.09 -8.41
C ILE A 615 20.39 -5.86 -9.74
N ALA A 616 19.69 -5.42 -10.79
CA ALA A 616 19.80 -6.03 -12.13
C ALA A 616 21.20 -5.89 -12.74
N GLN A 617 22.00 -4.92 -12.29
CA GLN A 617 23.40 -4.71 -12.70
C GLN A 617 24.41 -5.28 -11.67
N GLY A 618 23.99 -6.26 -10.89
CA GLY A 618 24.88 -7.03 -10.03
C GLY A 618 25.11 -6.47 -8.62
N LEU A 619 24.41 -5.38 -8.21
CA LEU A 619 24.51 -4.89 -6.84
C LEU A 619 23.89 -5.90 -5.87
N GLY A 620 24.62 -6.25 -4.81
CA GLY A 620 24.07 -7.04 -3.72
C GLY A 620 22.92 -6.29 -3.01
N GLU A 621 21.87 -7.02 -2.61
CA GLU A 621 20.76 -6.41 -1.86
C GLU A 621 21.22 -5.82 -0.52
N ASP A 622 22.23 -6.42 0.10
CA ASP A 622 22.91 -6.02 1.33
C ASP A 622 23.89 -4.84 1.15
N ALA A 623 24.24 -4.51 -0.10
CA ALA A 623 25.11 -3.39 -0.48
C ALA A 623 24.32 -2.16 -1.00
N CYS A 624 22.98 -2.21 -0.97
CA CYS A 624 22.09 -1.14 -1.42
C CYS A 624 21.38 -0.48 -0.22
N PHE A 625 21.82 0.70 0.16
CA PHE A 625 21.22 1.48 1.24
C PHE A 625 20.40 2.63 0.67
N SER A 626 19.14 2.74 1.05
CA SER A 626 18.26 3.78 0.51
C SER A 626 17.44 4.48 1.58
N ASP A 627 17.26 5.79 1.41
CA ASP A 627 16.36 6.62 2.21
C ASP A 627 15.41 7.38 1.25
N ALA A 628 14.10 7.15 1.39
CA ALA A 628 13.09 7.68 0.50
C ALA A 628 12.27 8.77 1.19
N PHE A 629 12.27 9.98 0.64
CA PHE A 629 11.49 11.10 1.16
C PHE A 629 10.01 10.97 0.83
N LEU A 630 9.21 10.68 1.85
CA LEU A 630 7.75 10.67 1.78
C LEU A 630 7.22 12.11 1.86
N MET A 631 6.58 12.58 0.79
CA MET A 631 5.82 13.82 0.87
C MET A 631 4.57 13.59 1.72
N ALA A 632 4.39 14.39 2.77
CA ALA A 632 3.15 14.36 3.54
C ALA A 632 1.96 14.74 2.64
N ALA A 633 0.85 14.03 2.78
CA ALA A 633 -0.37 14.39 2.07
C ALA A 633 -0.76 15.85 2.38
N PRO A 634 -1.21 16.63 1.38
CA PRO A 634 -1.69 18.00 1.62
C PRO A 634 -2.81 17.96 2.66
N ALA A 635 -2.77 18.88 3.62
CA ALA A 635 -3.83 19.03 4.60
C ALA A 635 -5.14 19.32 3.86
N GLN A 636 -6.17 18.50 4.06
CA GLN A 636 -7.51 18.83 3.59
C GLN A 636 -7.95 20.12 4.30
N THR A 637 -8.12 21.18 3.56
CA THR A 637 -8.80 22.41 4.02
C THR A 637 -10.20 22.01 4.45
N GLN A 638 -10.45 21.99 5.75
CA GLN A 638 -11.82 22.05 6.27
C GLN A 638 -12.39 23.38 5.84
N GLN A 639 -13.30 23.35 4.86
CA GLN A 639 -14.28 24.39 4.61
C GLN A 639 -15.58 23.99 5.29
#